data_acae81c460fbb3758a24b6193a183046
#
_entry.id   acae81c460fbb3758a24b6193a183046
#
_cell.length_a   1.000
_cell.length_b   1.000
_cell.length_c   1.000
_cell.angle_alpha   90.00
_cell.angle_beta   90.00
_cell.angle_gamma   90.00
#
_symmetry.space_group_name_H-M   'P 1'
#
loop_
_entity.id
_entity.type
_entity.pdbx_description
1 polymer ?
#
loop_
_entity_poly.entity_id
_entity_poly.type
_entity_poly.pdbx_seq_one_letter_code
_entity_poly.pdbx_strand_id
1 'polypeptide(L)'
;MKKEELRYLQRLAELYPTIGKASTEIINLQSILNLPKGTEHFMSDLHGEYEAFSHVLRNGSGAVRKKIDDVFGHTLSNSDKKALATLIYYPKEKIQLVKKTEDDMENWYKITLYRLIEVCKTTASKYTRSKVRKALPPDYAYVIEELITEKAEVLDKEAYYDSIVNTIIQIGRAENFIIALAELIQRLVVDHLHILGDIFDRGPGPHFIMDRLMKYHSLDIQWGNHDVVWMGAAVGQRACIATVLRNSIRYGNLDILEDGYGINMLPLATFSMEVYKDDPCSAFEMKGTSNYNALEKELGQKMHKAISIIQFKLEGQLIRRHREFHMEDRCLLHRIDPVKGTVTLPDGKAYPMLDTEFPTIDWKHPYELTAGERDVIERMETAFRNCEKLQKHMRLLLDKGGLYKIYNGNLLFHGCIPLNEDGSLKEIQIYGKKYKGRELYDVLETYVRRAFFAVDSAEQRKGMDILWFIWASPSSPLFGKDKMTTFERYFIADKETHKETKGAYYRLLENENVVDTLLEEFGLSPKSGHIINGHVPVHQGEGESPVKCNGKVIVIDGGFCKAYQKVTGIAGYTLIYNSYGLILSAHEPFASKEQAVSQESDIVSNRVSVHYTSKRRLVGDTDTGKALRERIEELMQLLDAYRKGYIKEKK
;
A
#
# COMPACT_ATOMS: atom_id res chain seq x y z
N MET A 1 -10.80 44.56 12.15
CA MET A 1 -10.73 43.32 11.33
C MET A 1 -10.21 43.68 9.93
N LYS A 2 -9.21 42.95 9.43
CA LYS A 2 -8.65 43.20 8.09
C LYS A 2 -9.65 42.79 7.02
N LYS A 3 -9.61 43.40 5.83
CA LYS A 3 -10.57 43.14 4.73
C LYS A 3 -10.55 41.68 4.26
N GLU A 4 -9.37 41.03 4.26
CA GLU A 4 -9.20 39.63 3.89
C GLU A 4 -9.81 38.68 4.92
N GLU A 5 -9.62 38.97 6.19
CA GLU A 5 -10.20 38.23 7.32
C GLU A 5 -11.75 38.28 7.28
N LEU A 6 -12.31 39.47 7.05
CA LEU A 6 -13.77 39.62 6.90
C LEU A 6 -14.28 38.79 5.73
N ARG A 7 -13.60 38.81 4.59
CA ARG A 7 -13.99 38.04 3.40
C ARG A 7 -13.94 36.52 3.65
N TYR A 8 -12.94 36.06 4.40
CA TYR A 8 -12.83 34.64 4.82
C TYR A 8 -14.03 34.27 5.72
N LEU A 9 -14.30 35.07 6.75
CA LEU A 9 -15.40 34.80 7.69
C LEU A 9 -16.78 34.89 6.99
N GLN A 10 -16.94 35.75 5.97
CA GLN A 10 -18.16 35.78 5.15
C GLN A 10 -18.40 34.48 4.39
N ARG A 11 -17.32 33.82 3.86
CA ARG A 11 -17.44 32.52 3.23
C ARG A 11 -17.72 31.40 4.25
N LEU A 12 -17.10 31.49 5.43
CA LEU A 12 -17.37 30.54 6.52
C LEU A 12 -18.83 30.66 7.01
N ALA A 13 -19.40 31.88 6.99
CA ALA A 13 -20.80 32.14 7.31
C ALA A 13 -21.80 31.49 6.33
N GLU A 14 -21.39 31.15 5.11
CA GLU A 14 -22.24 30.38 4.18
C GLU A 14 -22.50 28.97 4.68
N LEU A 15 -21.51 28.35 5.36
CA LEU A 15 -21.63 27.03 5.97
C LEU A 15 -22.31 27.09 7.34
N TYR A 16 -22.07 28.13 8.10
CA TYR A 16 -22.59 28.33 9.45
C TYR A 16 -23.35 29.66 9.55
N PRO A 17 -24.53 29.76 8.93
CA PRO A 17 -25.24 31.06 8.70
C PRO A 17 -25.83 31.71 9.95
N THR A 18 -25.81 31.00 11.11
CA THR A 18 -26.35 31.55 12.38
C THR A 18 -25.40 31.30 13.54
N ILE A 19 -25.49 32.12 14.58
CA ILE A 19 -24.82 31.94 15.87
C ILE A 19 -25.09 30.54 16.43
N GLY A 20 -26.34 30.05 16.36
CA GLY A 20 -26.73 28.75 16.83
C GLY A 20 -25.98 27.62 16.12
N LYS A 21 -25.89 27.65 14.77
CA LYS A 21 -25.14 26.64 14.00
C LYS A 21 -23.64 26.67 14.28
N ALA A 22 -23.03 27.85 14.35
CA ALA A 22 -21.61 27.97 14.66
C ALA A 22 -21.32 27.49 16.10
N SER A 23 -22.16 27.85 17.08
CA SER A 23 -22.00 27.39 18.47
C SER A 23 -22.16 25.89 18.61
N THR A 24 -23.14 25.29 17.95
CA THR A 24 -23.36 23.83 17.98
C THR A 24 -22.14 23.08 17.40
N GLU A 25 -21.58 23.59 16.31
CA GLU A 25 -20.39 22.96 15.72
C GLU A 25 -19.16 23.10 16.64
N ILE A 26 -18.93 24.26 17.26
CA ILE A 26 -17.86 24.44 18.23
C ILE A 26 -17.98 23.41 19.38
N ILE A 27 -19.19 23.24 19.95
CA ILE A 27 -19.43 22.27 21.02
C ILE A 27 -19.15 20.84 20.52
N ASN A 28 -19.59 20.50 19.33
CA ASN A 28 -19.35 19.21 18.70
C ASN A 28 -17.85 18.94 18.53
N LEU A 29 -17.11 19.85 17.88
CA LEU A 29 -15.68 19.72 17.65
C LEU A 29 -14.88 19.65 18.95
N GLN A 30 -15.22 20.49 19.95
CA GLN A 30 -14.58 20.47 21.28
C GLN A 30 -14.81 19.14 21.99
N SER A 31 -15.97 18.53 21.84
CA SER A 31 -16.28 17.23 22.43
C SER A 31 -15.47 16.11 21.76
N ILE A 32 -15.28 16.17 20.46
CA ILE A 32 -14.50 15.19 19.68
C ILE A 32 -13.05 15.14 20.14
N LEU A 33 -12.45 16.27 20.53
CA LEU A 33 -11.07 16.32 21.02
C LEU A 33 -10.82 15.41 22.23
N ASN A 34 -11.86 15.12 23.02
CA ASN A 34 -11.78 14.27 24.23
C ASN A 34 -12.06 12.79 23.95
N LEU A 35 -12.37 12.40 22.70
CA LEU A 35 -12.51 10.99 22.34
C LEU A 35 -11.13 10.31 22.28
N PRO A 36 -11.06 8.99 22.51
CA PRO A 36 -9.84 8.24 22.28
C PRO A 36 -9.33 8.39 20.87
N LYS A 37 -7.99 8.45 20.69
CA LYS A 37 -7.34 8.39 19.39
C LYS A 37 -7.83 7.15 18.63
N GLY A 38 -8.14 7.32 17.36
CA GLY A 38 -8.47 6.23 16.45
C GLY A 38 -7.31 5.24 16.26
N THR A 39 -7.64 4.06 15.75
CA THR A 39 -6.66 3.00 15.48
C THR A 39 -6.16 3.12 14.06
N GLU A 40 -4.86 3.23 13.88
CA GLU A 40 -4.17 3.24 12.59
C GLU A 40 -3.47 1.90 12.38
N HIS A 41 -3.55 1.37 11.17
CA HIS A 41 -2.80 0.19 10.75
C HIS A 41 -1.82 0.56 9.65
N PHE A 42 -0.60 0.03 9.72
CA PHE A 42 0.46 0.22 8.75
C PHE A 42 0.85 -1.13 8.19
N MET A 43 0.85 -1.25 6.87
CA MET A 43 1.23 -2.45 6.14
C MET A 43 2.15 -2.08 4.98
N SER A 44 3.06 -2.95 4.59
CA SER A 44 4.03 -2.72 3.51
C SER A 44 4.23 -3.98 2.68
N ASP A 45 4.77 -3.81 1.47
CA ASP A 45 5.28 -4.90 0.63
C ASP A 45 4.24 -6.02 0.37
N LEU A 46 3.04 -5.60 -0.04
CA LEU A 46 1.90 -6.50 -0.28
C LEU A 46 2.10 -7.41 -1.48
N HIS A 47 2.83 -6.93 -2.51
CA HIS A 47 3.25 -7.68 -3.67
C HIS A 47 2.19 -8.62 -4.26
N GLY A 48 0.98 -8.12 -4.49
CA GLY A 48 -0.08 -8.88 -5.11
C GLY A 48 -0.67 -10.03 -4.28
N GLU A 49 -0.31 -10.20 -3.02
CA GLU A 49 -0.81 -11.27 -2.15
C GLU A 49 -2.20 -10.92 -1.57
N TYR A 50 -3.19 -10.87 -2.47
CA TYR A 50 -4.54 -10.38 -2.17
C TYR A 50 -5.25 -11.17 -1.06
N GLU A 51 -5.15 -12.51 -1.03
CA GLU A 51 -5.89 -13.31 -0.06
C GLU A 51 -5.43 -13.06 1.37
N ALA A 52 -4.12 -13.10 1.61
CA ALA A 52 -3.54 -12.82 2.91
C ALA A 52 -3.83 -11.37 3.35
N PHE A 53 -3.60 -10.40 2.46
CA PHE A 53 -3.93 -8.99 2.70
C PHE A 53 -5.42 -8.79 3.03
N SER A 54 -6.31 -9.38 2.24
CA SER A 54 -7.77 -9.26 2.45
C SER A 54 -8.21 -9.86 3.78
N HIS A 55 -7.61 -10.99 4.18
CA HIS A 55 -7.89 -11.61 5.48
C HIS A 55 -7.43 -10.72 6.64
N VAL A 56 -6.20 -10.19 6.58
CA VAL A 56 -5.65 -9.29 7.62
C VAL A 56 -6.48 -8.01 7.75
N LEU A 57 -6.99 -7.46 6.64
CA LEU A 57 -7.93 -6.33 6.70
C LEU A 57 -9.24 -6.70 7.38
N ARG A 58 -9.79 -7.88 7.09
CA ARG A 58 -11.09 -8.34 7.64
C ARG A 58 -11.02 -8.65 9.12
N ASN A 59 -9.93 -9.27 9.58
CA ASN A 59 -9.74 -9.58 11.00
C ASN A 59 -9.19 -8.39 11.81
N GLY A 60 -8.84 -7.27 11.11
CA GLY A 60 -8.24 -6.08 11.72
C GLY A 60 -6.94 -6.42 12.46
N SER A 61 -6.08 -7.27 11.85
CA SER A 61 -4.85 -7.78 12.48
C SER A 61 -5.11 -8.39 13.87
N GLY A 62 -6.22 -9.15 13.99
CA GLY A 62 -6.67 -9.80 15.22
C GLY A 62 -7.44 -8.88 16.19
N ALA A 63 -7.74 -7.62 15.81
CA ALA A 63 -8.50 -6.72 16.67
C ALA A 63 -9.97 -7.12 16.81
N VAL A 64 -10.58 -7.71 15.75
CA VAL A 64 -11.95 -8.24 15.83
C VAL A 64 -12.05 -9.36 16.87
N ARG A 65 -11.11 -10.31 16.86
CA ARG A 65 -11.08 -11.40 17.84
C ARG A 65 -10.95 -10.86 19.26
N LYS A 66 -10.07 -9.88 19.47
CA LYS A 66 -9.94 -9.22 20.77
C LYS A 66 -11.24 -8.56 21.21
N LYS A 67 -12.00 -7.92 20.30
CA LYS A 67 -13.31 -7.34 20.63
C LYS A 67 -14.33 -8.39 21.05
N ILE A 68 -14.35 -9.55 20.38
CA ILE A 68 -15.20 -10.68 20.78
C ILE A 68 -14.82 -11.17 22.20
N ASP A 69 -13.53 -11.30 22.49
CA ASP A 69 -13.04 -11.69 23.80
C ASP A 69 -13.37 -10.65 24.88
N ASP A 70 -13.23 -9.34 24.57
CA ASP A 70 -13.59 -8.24 25.49
C ASP A 70 -15.10 -8.24 25.81
N VAL A 71 -15.97 -8.62 24.88
CA VAL A 71 -17.43 -8.63 25.05
C VAL A 71 -17.89 -9.88 25.81
N PHE A 72 -17.43 -11.05 25.39
CA PHE A 72 -17.99 -12.31 25.86
C PHE A 72 -17.16 -13.01 26.96
N GLY A 73 -15.90 -12.62 27.14
CA GLY A 73 -15.05 -13.18 28.19
C GLY A 73 -15.12 -14.72 28.25
N HIS A 74 -15.66 -15.27 29.34
CA HIS A 74 -15.85 -16.71 29.53
C HIS A 74 -17.28 -17.18 29.20
N THR A 75 -18.19 -16.29 28.78
CA THR A 75 -19.59 -16.65 28.50
C THR A 75 -19.77 -17.39 27.20
N LEU A 76 -18.84 -17.27 26.26
CA LEU A 76 -18.80 -18.06 25.04
C LEU A 76 -17.60 -19.02 25.03
N SER A 77 -17.82 -20.22 24.47
CA SER A 77 -16.74 -21.17 24.22
C SER A 77 -15.74 -20.63 23.19
N ASN A 78 -14.51 -21.14 23.20
CA ASN A 78 -13.51 -20.78 22.18
C ASN A 78 -13.96 -21.14 20.77
N SER A 79 -14.74 -22.23 20.60
CA SER A 79 -15.31 -22.61 19.32
C SER A 79 -16.32 -21.58 18.84
N ASP A 80 -17.29 -21.17 19.70
CA ASP A 80 -18.28 -20.16 19.33
C ASP A 80 -17.64 -18.82 18.97
N LYS A 81 -16.59 -18.42 19.69
CA LYS A 81 -15.83 -17.20 19.40
C LYS A 81 -15.11 -17.29 18.05
N LYS A 82 -14.57 -18.46 17.69
CA LYS A 82 -13.96 -18.69 16.37
C LYS A 82 -15.02 -18.63 15.26
N ALA A 83 -16.16 -19.30 15.47
CA ALA A 83 -17.27 -19.26 14.52
C ALA A 83 -17.78 -17.82 14.29
N LEU A 84 -17.96 -17.05 15.38
CA LEU A 84 -18.39 -15.64 15.31
C LEU A 84 -17.32 -14.76 14.62
N ALA A 85 -16.05 -14.96 14.89
CA ALA A 85 -14.97 -14.24 14.23
C ALA A 85 -14.95 -14.53 12.73
N THR A 86 -15.03 -15.81 12.33
CA THR A 86 -15.10 -16.24 10.92
C THR A 86 -16.32 -15.67 10.22
N LEU A 87 -17.47 -15.61 10.91
CA LEU A 87 -18.68 -14.97 10.38
C LEU A 87 -18.46 -13.47 10.12
N ILE A 88 -17.80 -12.76 11.04
CA ILE A 88 -17.49 -11.35 10.85
C ILE A 88 -16.52 -11.16 9.67
N TYR A 89 -15.52 -12.04 9.49
CA TYR A 89 -14.56 -11.94 8.39
C TYR A 89 -15.17 -12.27 7.03
N TYR A 90 -15.99 -13.31 6.96
CA TYR A 90 -16.56 -13.89 5.74
C TYR A 90 -18.05 -14.15 5.88
N PRO A 91 -18.89 -13.11 6.07
CA PRO A 91 -20.29 -13.31 6.42
C PRO A 91 -21.08 -14.09 5.36
N LYS A 92 -20.87 -13.79 4.09
CA LYS A 92 -21.60 -14.45 2.98
C LYS A 92 -21.26 -15.93 2.90
N GLU A 93 -19.98 -16.26 2.91
CA GLU A 93 -19.48 -17.62 2.80
C GLU A 93 -19.86 -18.46 4.03
N LYS A 94 -19.73 -17.88 5.22
CA LYS A 94 -20.07 -18.59 6.48
C LYS A 94 -21.56 -18.86 6.61
N ILE A 95 -22.42 -17.92 6.25
CA ILE A 95 -23.88 -18.13 6.21
C ILE A 95 -24.22 -19.29 5.28
N GLN A 96 -23.64 -19.34 4.06
CA GLN A 96 -23.89 -20.42 3.11
C GLN A 96 -23.41 -21.79 3.63
N LEU A 97 -22.35 -21.81 4.42
CA LEU A 97 -21.87 -23.05 5.06
C LEU A 97 -22.82 -23.49 6.17
N VAL A 98 -23.24 -22.59 7.04
CA VAL A 98 -24.16 -22.86 8.16
C VAL A 98 -25.50 -23.37 7.66
N LYS A 99 -26.07 -22.82 6.59
CA LYS A 99 -27.32 -23.28 5.96
C LYS A 99 -27.32 -24.76 5.54
N LYS A 100 -26.15 -25.36 5.38
CA LYS A 100 -26.03 -26.78 5.03
C LYS A 100 -26.02 -27.71 6.23
N THR A 101 -25.77 -27.18 7.43
CA THR A 101 -25.54 -27.97 8.65
C THR A 101 -26.45 -27.63 9.81
N GLU A 102 -27.13 -26.48 9.77
CA GLU A 102 -28.00 -26.00 10.85
C GLU A 102 -29.45 -26.31 10.51
N ASP A 103 -30.11 -27.02 11.40
CA ASP A 103 -31.52 -27.42 11.23
C ASP A 103 -32.49 -26.31 11.67
N ASP A 104 -32.12 -25.49 12.66
CA ASP A 104 -32.90 -24.36 13.17
C ASP A 104 -32.29 -23.01 12.82
N MET A 105 -32.43 -22.60 11.57
CA MET A 105 -31.92 -21.34 11.06
C MET A 105 -32.54 -20.12 11.74
N GLU A 106 -33.79 -20.18 12.20
CA GLU A 106 -34.46 -19.05 12.84
C GLU A 106 -33.79 -18.72 14.19
N ASN A 107 -33.57 -19.73 15.02
CA ASN A 107 -32.86 -19.58 16.28
C ASN A 107 -31.40 -19.19 16.09
N TRP A 108 -30.74 -19.76 15.06
CA TRP A 108 -29.35 -19.37 14.72
C TRP A 108 -29.25 -17.89 14.32
N TYR A 109 -30.19 -17.39 13.49
CA TYR A 109 -30.22 -15.96 13.13
C TYR A 109 -30.43 -15.09 14.36
N LYS A 110 -31.34 -15.46 15.25
CA LYS A 110 -31.66 -14.71 16.46
C LYS A 110 -30.40 -14.56 17.35
N ILE A 111 -29.76 -15.68 17.70
CA ILE A 111 -28.55 -15.70 18.53
C ILE A 111 -27.42 -14.91 17.87
N THR A 112 -27.23 -15.10 16.56
CA THR A 112 -26.17 -14.45 15.81
C THR A 112 -26.35 -12.93 15.75
N LEU A 113 -27.56 -12.44 15.51
CA LEU A 113 -27.87 -11.01 15.49
C LEU A 113 -27.55 -10.36 16.85
N TYR A 114 -27.97 -10.96 17.96
CA TYR A 114 -27.66 -10.45 19.30
C TYR A 114 -26.15 -10.40 19.55
N ARG A 115 -25.42 -11.46 19.23
CA ARG A 115 -23.96 -11.49 19.37
C ARG A 115 -23.27 -10.40 18.56
N LEU A 116 -23.68 -10.20 17.30
CA LEU A 116 -23.13 -9.16 16.44
C LEU A 116 -23.46 -7.74 16.93
N ILE A 117 -24.68 -7.51 17.42
CA ILE A 117 -25.11 -6.23 17.99
C ILE A 117 -24.20 -5.87 19.18
N GLU A 118 -23.91 -6.79 20.10
CA GLU A 118 -23.03 -6.53 21.25
C GLU A 118 -21.59 -6.22 20.84
N VAL A 119 -21.05 -6.93 19.85
CA VAL A 119 -19.71 -6.60 19.28
C VAL A 119 -19.72 -5.22 18.60
N CYS A 120 -20.81 -4.88 17.89
CA CYS A 120 -20.98 -3.57 17.27
C CYS A 120 -21.04 -2.45 18.32
N LYS A 121 -21.82 -2.60 19.39
CA LYS A 121 -21.92 -1.65 20.51
C LYS A 121 -20.53 -1.34 21.08
N THR A 122 -19.78 -2.40 21.41
CA THR A 122 -18.41 -2.26 21.96
C THR A 122 -17.45 -1.59 20.99
N THR A 123 -17.52 -1.94 19.70
CA THR A 123 -16.66 -1.36 18.67
C THR A 123 -17.01 0.10 18.40
N ALA A 124 -18.30 0.44 18.41
CA ALA A 124 -18.81 1.80 18.18
C ALA A 124 -18.59 2.75 19.37
N SER A 125 -18.42 2.23 20.59
CA SER A 125 -18.38 3.02 21.85
C SER A 125 -17.33 4.11 21.90
N LYS A 126 -16.26 4.00 21.12
CA LYS A 126 -15.17 5.00 21.02
C LYS A 126 -15.44 6.16 20.06
N TYR A 127 -16.59 6.14 19.35
CA TYR A 127 -16.90 7.09 18.30
C TYR A 127 -18.13 7.96 18.63
N THR A 128 -18.24 9.10 17.92
CA THR A 128 -19.48 9.87 17.92
C THR A 128 -20.58 9.13 17.15
N ARG A 129 -21.83 9.34 17.53
CA ARG A 129 -22.99 8.82 16.80
C ARG A 129 -22.96 9.22 15.32
N SER A 130 -22.58 10.47 15.02
CA SER A 130 -22.44 10.96 13.64
C SER A 130 -21.42 10.16 12.81
N LYS A 131 -20.27 9.79 13.40
CA LYS A 131 -19.26 8.97 12.71
C LYS A 131 -19.78 7.56 12.48
N VAL A 132 -20.44 6.97 13.45
CA VAL A 132 -21.06 5.64 13.31
C VAL A 132 -22.15 5.65 12.25
N ARG A 133 -23.06 6.64 12.28
CA ARG A 133 -24.13 6.80 11.29
C ARG A 133 -23.60 6.89 9.84
N LYS A 134 -22.51 7.65 9.62
CA LYS A 134 -21.86 7.73 8.30
C LYS A 134 -21.21 6.40 7.85
N ALA A 135 -20.95 5.50 8.77
CA ALA A 135 -20.40 4.17 8.48
C ALA A 135 -21.48 3.13 8.19
N LEU A 136 -22.73 3.39 8.58
CA LEU A 136 -23.85 2.47 8.40
C LEU A 136 -24.27 2.37 6.93
N PRO A 137 -24.71 1.17 6.47
CA PRO A 137 -25.33 1.03 5.18
C PRO A 137 -26.65 1.80 5.15
N PRO A 138 -26.92 2.61 4.09
CA PRO A 138 -28.09 3.51 4.05
C PRO A 138 -29.44 2.82 4.34
N ASP A 139 -29.62 1.63 3.80
CA ASP A 139 -30.88 0.89 3.89
C ASP A 139 -31.24 0.43 5.32
N TYR A 140 -30.23 0.26 6.19
CA TYR A 140 -30.39 -0.25 7.56
C TYR A 140 -29.95 0.73 8.64
N ALA A 141 -29.54 1.96 8.25
CA ALA A 141 -28.90 2.90 9.15
C ALA A 141 -29.73 3.18 10.40
N TYR A 142 -31.04 3.45 10.22
CA TYR A 142 -31.93 3.76 11.35
C TYR A 142 -32.04 2.56 12.33
N VAL A 143 -32.32 1.36 11.82
CA VAL A 143 -32.54 0.17 12.66
C VAL A 143 -31.28 -0.24 13.37
N ILE A 144 -30.13 -0.23 12.67
CA ILE A 144 -28.85 -0.58 13.30
C ILE A 144 -28.46 0.46 14.35
N GLU A 145 -28.64 1.76 14.06
CA GLU A 145 -28.35 2.82 15.03
C GLU A 145 -29.17 2.65 16.31
N GLU A 146 -30.47 2.33 16.19
CA GLU A 146 -31.34 2.05 17.33
C GLU A 146 -30.80 0.88 18.15
N LEU A 147 -30.50 -0.25 17.48
CA LEU A 147 -30.01 -1.47 18.15
C LEU A 147 -28.66 -1.32 18.86
N ILE A 148 -27.75 -0.48 18.35
CA ILE A 148 -26.40 -0.31 18.92
C ILE A 148 -26.28 0.87 19.89
N THR A 149 -27.27 1.78 19.94
CA THR A 149 -27.17 2.99 20.76
C THR A 149 -27.73 2.81 22.16
N GLU A 150 -28.77 2.02 22.29
CA GLU A 150 -29.46 1.83 23.56
C GLU A 150 -28.77 0.77 24.44
N LYS A 151 -28.90 0.95 25.76
CA LYS A 151 -28.43 -0.05 26.74
C LYS A 151 -29.51 -1.12 26.91
N ALA A 152 -29.14 -2.39 26.79
CA ALA A 152 -30.03 -3.52 27.00
C ALA A 152 -30.61 -3.61 28.42
N GLU A 153 -29.99 -2.90 29.38
CA GLU A 153 -30.37 -2.89 30.80
C GLU A 153 -31.62 -2.04 31.10
N VAL A 154 -32.21 -1.37 30.11
CA VAL A 154 -33.44 -0.62 30.29
C VAL A 154 -34.61 -1.59 30.16
N LEU A 155 -35.11 -2.10 31.24
CA LEU A 155 -36.17 -3.12 31.38
C LEU A 155 -37.39 -2.88 30.47
N ASP A 156 -37.74 -1.63 30.19
CA ASP A 156 -38.91 -1.28 29.38
C ASP A 156 -38.74 -1.46 27.87
N LYS A 157 -37.51 -1.74 27.36
CA LYS A 157 -37.21 -1.83 25.93
C LYS A 157 -36.83 -3.24 25.46
N GLU A 158 -36.74 -4.24 26.31
CA GLU A 158 -36.34 -5.61 25.92
C GLU A 158 -37.31 -6.19 24.89
N ALA A 159 -38.62 -6.09 25.14
CA ALA A 159 -39.63 -6.52 24.21
C ALA A 159 -39.61 -5.76 22.88
N TYR A 160 -39.19 -4.48 22.89
CA TYR A 160 -39.03 -3.68 21.68
C TYR A 160 -37.87 -4.17 20.82
N TYR A 161 -36.70 -4.49 21.42
CA TYR A 161 -35.57 -5.04 20.68
C TYR A 161 -35.86 -6.43 20.15
N ASP A 162 -36.47 -7.30 20.96
CA ASP A 162 -36.91 -8.62 20.53
C ASP A 162 -37.86 -8.52 19.35
N SER A 163 -38.78 -7.57 19.36
CA SER A 163 -39.71 -7.34 18.26
C SER A 163 -38.95 -6.91 16.97
N ILE A 164 -37.95 -6.03 17.07
CA ILE A 164 -37.15 -5.65 15.91
C ILE A 164 -36.42 -6.87 15.32
N VAL A 165 -35.69 -7.62 16.16
CA VAL A 165 -34.92 -8.80 15.71
C VAL A 165 -35.82 -9.86 15.11
N ASN A 166 -36.95 -10.18 15.78
CA ASN A 166 -37.93 -11.14 15.26
C ASN A 166 -38.52 -10.68 13.93
N THR A 167 -38.82 -9.37 13.79
CA THR A 167 -39.33 -8.81 12.53
C THR A 167 -38.33 -8.94 11.40
N ILE A 168 -37.03 -8.65 11.65
CA ILE A 168 -35.96 -8.81 10.67
C ILE A 168 -35.91 -10.26 10.14
N ILE A 169 -36.09 -11.24 11.04
CA ILE A 169 -36.08 -12.66 10.69
C ILE A 169 -37.34 -13.01 9.89
N GLN A 170 -38.53 -12.61 10.36
CA GLN A 170 -39.82 -12.91 9.73
C GLN A 170 -39.94 -12.37 8.30
N ILE A 171 -39.37 -11.18 8.03
CA ILE A 171 -39.41 -10.62 6.67
C ILE A 171 -38.26 -11.14 5.79
N GLY A 172 -37.49 -12.16 6.25
CA GLY A 172 -36.39 -12.77 5.49
C GLY A 172 -35.15 -11.89 5.26
N ARG A 173 -34.87 -10.94 6.17
CA ARG A 173 -33.74 -10.00 6.03
C ARG A 173 -32.57 -10.28 6.97
N ALA A 174 -32.61 -11.37 7.73
CA ALA A 174 -31.59 -11.70 8.73
C ALA A 174 -30.17 -11.77 8.13
N GLU A 175 -29.97 -12.41 6.97
CA GLU A 175 -28.67 -12.50 6.30
C GLU A 175 -28.12 -11.13 5.93
N ASN A 176 -28.94 -10.25 5.37
CA ASN A 176 -28.53 -8.90 4.99
C ASN A 176 -28.09 -8.09 6.20
N PHE A 177 -28.80 -8.22 7.33
CA PHE A 177 -28.42 -7.55 8.58
C PHE A 177 -27.14 -8.11 9.17
N ILE A 178 -26.95 -9.43 9.17
CA ILE A 178 -25.70 -10.07 9.61
C ILE A 178 -24.52 -9.57 8.78
N ILE A 179 -24.66 -9.52 7.46
CA ILE A 179 -23.62 -8.99 6.56
C ILE A 179 -23.32 -7.52 6.88
N ALA A 180 -24.38 -6.70 7.03
CA ALA A 180 -24.23 -5.28 7.33
C ALA A 180 -23.53 -5.02 8.67
N LEU A 181 -23.89 -5.76 9.72
CA LEU A 181 -23.25 -5.69 11.03
C LEU A 181 -21.79 -6.15 10.99
N ALA A 182 -21.49 -7.23 10.28
CA ALA A 182 -20.12 -7.73 10.11
C ALA A 182 -19.24 -6.72 9.37
N GLU A 183 -19.72 -6.13 8.28
CA GLU A 183 -19.01 -5.08 7.51
C GLU A 183 -18.83 -3.81 8.35
N LEU A 184 -19.81 -3.43 9.17
CA LEU A 184 -19.70 -2.31 10.09
C LEU A 184 -18.61 -2.55 11.14
N ILE A 185 -18.56 -3.75 11.75
CA ILE A 185 -17.50 -4.12 12.71
C ILE A 185 -16.13 -4.00 12.04
N GLN A 186 -15.93 -4.60 10.86
CA GLN A 186 -14.68 -4.50 10.11
C GLN A 186 -14.27 -3.05 9.85
N ARG A 187 -15.24 -2.19 9.50
CA ARG A 187 -15.00 -0.77 9.22
C ARG A 187 -14.63 0.04 10.47
N LEU A 188 -15.22 -0.26 11.61
CA LEU A 188 -15.02 0.48 12.86
C LEU A 188 -13.80 0.02 13.66
N VAL A 189 -13.25 -1.15 13.39
CA VAL A 189 -12.06 -1.67 14.08
C VAL A 189 -10.81 -0.90 13.71
N VAL A 190 -10.68 -0.47 12.45
CA VAL A 190 -9.54 0.28 11.92
C VAL A 190 -10.02 1.63 11.42
N ASP A 191 -9.49 2.73 11.98
CA ASP A 191 -9.87 4.09 11.60
C ASP A 191 -9.18 4.57 10.34
N HIS A 192 -7.89 4.23 10.20
CA HIS A 192 -7.08 4.65 9.08
C HIS A 192 -6.07 3.57 8.70
N LEU A 193 -5.86 3.39 7.41
CA LEU A 193 -4.90 2.43 6.86
C LEU A 193 -3.78 3.17 6.13
N HIS A 194 -2.53 2.86 6.49
CA HIS A 194 -1.34 3.32 5.80
C HIS A 194 -0.73 2.15 5.03
N ILE A 195 -0.55 2.29 3.71
CA ILE A 195 0.14 1.31 2.88
C ILE A 195 1.49 1.91 2.49
N LEU A 196 2.57 1.31 2.96
CA LEU A 196 3.93 1.76 2.73
C LEU A 196 4.54 1.11 1.47
N GLY A 197 3.76 1.08 0.41
CA GLY A 197 4.21 0.72 -0.93
C GLY A 197 4.35 -0.75 -1.24
N ASP A 198 4.83 -0.98 -2.46
CA ASP A 198 5.01 -2.28 -3.09
C ASP A 198 3.74 -3.13 -3.11
N ILE A 199 2.68 -2.55 -3.70
CA ILE A 199 1.42 -3.23 -3.95
C ILE A 199 1.56 -4.19 -5.14
N PHE A 200 2.30 -3.76 -6.17
CA PHE A 200 2.48 -4.45 -7.44
C PHE A 200 3.62 -5.46 -7.44
N ASP A 201 3.66 -6.26 -8.50
CA ASP A 201 4.65 -7.29 -8.83
C ASP A 201 4.72 -8.47 -7.84
N ARG A 202 5.35 -9.55 -8.28
CA ARG A 202 5.65 -10.81 -7.59
C ARG A 202 4.46 -11.74 -7.38
N GLY A 203 3.38 -11.30 -6.71
CA GLY A 203 2.16 -12.10 -6.52
C GLY A 203 1.08 -11.76 -7.56
N PRO A 204 0.01 -12.59 -7.66
CA PRO A 204 -0.94 -12.57 -8.78
C PRO A 204 -2.08 -11.55 -8.67
N GLY A 205 -2.29 -10.92 -7.51
CA GLY A 205 -3.53 -10.16 -7.24
C GLY A 205 -3.39 -8.66 -6.98
N PRO A 206 -2.42 -7.89 -7.56
CA PRO A 206 -2.31 -6.46 -7.26
C PRO A 206 -3.54 -5.67 -7.69
N HIS A 207 -4.18 -6.02 -8.80
CA HIS A 207 -5.40 -5.39 -9.28
C HIS A 207 -6.58 -5.59 -8.32
N PHE A 208 -6.70 -6.75 -7.66
CA PHE A 208 -7.70 -6.99 -6.62
C PHE A 208 -7.42 -6.19 -5.35
N ILE A 209 -6.13 -6.05 -4.97
CA ILE A 209 -5.72 -5.19 -3.85
C ILE A 209 -6.14 -3.75 -4.15
N MET A 210 -5.83 -3.22 -5.33
CA MET A 210 -6.19 -1.87 -5.75
C MET A 210 -7.71 -1.67 -5.77
N ASP A 211 -8.48 -2.60 -6.32
CA ASP A 211 -9.95 -2.58 -6.30
C ASP A 211 -10.51 -2.54 -4.85
N ARG A 212 -9.84 -3.21 -3.91
CA ARG A 212 -10.22 -3.20 -2.49
C ARG A 212 -9.88 -1.86 -1.83
N LEU A 213 -8.68 -1.33 -2.10
CA LEU A 213 -8.22 -0.04 -1.55
C LEU A 213 -9.06 1.14 -2.06
N MET A 214 -9.51 1.13 -3.32
CA MET A 214 -10.42 2.14 -3.87
C MET A 214 -11.72 2.30 -3.07
N LYS A 215 -12.16 1.23 -2.42
CA LYS A 215 -13.39 1.18 -1.61
C LYS A 215 -13.13 1.38 -0.11
N TYR A 216 -11.87 1.52 0.29
CA TYR A 216 -11.51 1.63 1.70
C TYR A 216 -11.86 3.02 2.23
N HIS A 217 -12.42 3.09 3.44
CA HIS A 217 -13.02 4.31 3.98
C HIS A 217 -12.04 5.42 4.37
N SER A 218 -10.79 5.08 4.70
CA SER A 218 -9.75 6.05 5.08
C SER A 218 -8.37 5.46 4.85
N LEU A 219 -7.62 6.00 3.90
CA LEU A 219 -6.41 5.41 3.35
C LEU A 219 -5.41 6.48 2.94
N ASP A 220 -4.13 6.22 3.15
CA ASP A 220 -3.04 6.80 2.37
C ASP A 220 -2.01 5.74 1.95
N ILE A 221 -1.22 6.08 0.93
CA ILE A 221 -0.26 5.17 0.31
C ILE A 221 1.08 5.89 0.13
N GLN A 222 2.15 5.35 0.66
CA GLN A 222 3.50 5.78 0.31
C GLN A 222 3.96 4.88 -0.84
N TRP A 223 4.31 5.50 -1.99
CA TRP A 223 4.65 4.73 -3.18
C TRP A 223 5.90 3.87 -2.96
N GLY A 224 5.83 2.59 -3.33
CA GLY A 224 6.98 1.72 -3.43
C GLY A 224 7.63 1.80 -4.82
N ASN A 225 8.83 1.25 -4.96
CA ASN A 225 9.54 1.23 -6.25
C ASN A 225 8.77 0.40 -7.30
N HIS A 226 8.11 -0.69 -6.90
CA HIS A 226 7.25 -1.46 -7.80
C HIS A 226 5.99 -0.68 -8.22
N ASP A 227 5.41 0.12 -7.33
CA ASP A 227 4.27 0.98 -7.66
C ASP A 227 4.68 2.05 -8.68
N VAL A 228 5.85 2.69 -8.47
CA VAL A 228 6.35 3.77 -9.34
C VAL A 228 6.67 3.26 -10.75
N VAL A 229 7.20 2.05 -10.92
CA VAL A 229 7.44 1.50 -12.25
C VAL A 229 6.12 1.23 -12.99
N TRP A 230 5.07 0.80 -12.31
CA TRP A 230 3.73 0.66 -12.89
C TRP A 230 3.10 2.03 -13.21
N MET A 231 3.31 3.05 -12.36
CA MET A 231 2.93 4.43 -12.68
C MET A 231 3.63 4.92 -13.95
N GLY A 232 4.94 4.64 -14.10
CA GLY A 232 5.71 4.95 -15.29
C GLY A 232 5.19 4.25 -16.54
N ALA A 233 4.83 2.97 -16.44
CA ALA A 233 4.23 2.22 -17.54
C ALA A 233 2.87 2.82 -17.96
N ALA A 234 2.03 3.19 -17.00
CA ALA A 234 0.70 3.75 -17.25
C ALA A 234 0.72 5.11 -17.96
N VAL A 235 1.77 5.93 -17.76
CA VAL A 235 1.94 7.20 -18.51
C VAL A 235 2.66 7.02 -19.85
N GLY A 236 3.13 5.80 -20.16
CA GLY A 236 3.78 5.49 -21.41
C GLY A 236 5.31 5.60 -21.40
N GLN A 237 5.97 5.59 -20.20
CA GLN A 237 7.43 5.49 -20.14
C GLN A 237 7.88 4.10 -20.57
N ARG A 238 8.49 4.03 -21.77
CA ARG A 238 8.78 2.76 -22.47
C ARG A 238 9.69 1.82 -21.68
N ALA A 239 10.71 2.34 -20.98
CA ALA A 239 11.58 1.51 -20.14
C ALA A 239 10.84 0.94 -18.92
N CYS A 240 9.89 1.69 -18.33
CA CYS A 240 9.00 1.20 -17.28
C CYS A 240 8.04 0.12 -17.83
N ILE A 241 7.48 0.30 -19.01
CA ILE A 241 6.63 -0.71 -19.67
C ILE A 241 7.42 -2.01 -19.85
N ALA A 242 8.62 -1.95 -20.43
CA ALA A 242 9.46 -3.12 -20.62
C ALA A 242 9.81 -3.80 -19.28
N THR A 243 10.05 -3.03 -18.24
CA THR A 243 10.32 -3.55 -16.88
C THR A 243 9.09 -4.25 -16.29
N VAL A 244 7.90 -3.67 -16.39
CA VAL A 244 6.64 -4.28 -15.93
C VAL A 244 6.38 -5.59 -16.66
N LEU A 245 6.49 -5.61 -18.00
CA LEU A 245 6.31 -6.80 -18.80
C LEU A 245 7.32 -7.89 -18.40
N ARG A 246 8.60 -7.55 -18.29
CA ARG A 246 9.65 -8.48 -17.86
C ARG A 246 9.38 -9.05 -16.47
N ASN A 247 8.99 -8.23 -15.51
CA ASN A 247 8.66 -8.67 -14.15
C ASN A 247 7.46 -9.62 -14.16
N SER A 248 6.38 -9.27 -14.87
CA SER A 248 5.18 -10.09 -14.96
C SER A 248 5.48 -11.47 -15.58
N ILE A 249 6.27 -11.52 -16.65
CA ILE A 249 6.69 -12.77 -17.29
C ILE A 249 7.57 -13.58 -16.33
N ARG A 250 8.58 -12.94 -15.72
CA ARG A 250 9.53 -13.60 -14.80
C ARG A 250 8.83 -14.32 -13.65
N TYR A 251 7.76 -13.74 -13.12
CA TYR A 251 7.02 -14.32 -11.99
C TYR A 251 5.82 -15.16 -12.41
N GLY A 252 5.60 -15.40 -13.71
CA GLY A 252 4.49 -16.20 -14.23
C GLY A 252 3.12 -15.55 -14.02
N ASN A 253 3.06 -14.23 -14.00
CA ASN A 253 1.87 -13.44 -13.68
C ASN A 253 1.32 -12.69 -14.89
N LEU A 254 1.32 -13.29 -16.09
CA LEU A 254 0.76 -12.67 -17.29
C LEU A 254 -0.74 -12.38 -17.16
N ASP A 255 -1.46 -13.19 -16.39
CA ASP A 255 -2.89 -13.02 -16.10
C ASP A 255 -3.21 -11.65 -15.50
N ILE A 256 -2.26 -11.03 -14.79
CA ILE A 256 -2.42 -9.65 -14.29
C ILE A 256 -2.61 -8.68 -15.46
N LEU A 257 -1.81 -8.84 -16.51
CA LEU A 257 -1.86 -7.97 -17.68
C LEU A 257 -3.08 -8.28 -18.54
N GLU A 258 -3.30 -9.56 -18.86
CA GLU A 258 -4.35 -9.98 -19.80
C GLU A 258 -5.73 -9.96 -19.15
N ASP A 259 -5.95 -10.71 -18.08
CA ASP A 259 -7.25 -10.80 -17.40
C ASP A 259 -7.49 -9.64 -16.43
N GLY A 260 -6.45 -9.23 -15.72
CA GLY A 260 -6.54 -8.14 -14.73
C GLY A 260 -6.77 -6.77 -15.34
N TYR A 261 -6.02 -6.44 -16.41
CA TYR A 261 -6.02 -5.13 -17.05
C TYR A 261 -6.45 -5.13 -18.52
N GLY A 262 -6.62 -6.29 -19.16
CA GLY A 262 -7.00 -6.38 -20.57
C GLY A 262 -5.89 -5.95 -21.53
N ILE A 263 -4.63 -6.05 -21.11
CA ILE A 263 -3.45 -5.72 -21.93
C ILE A 263 -3.04 -6.96 -22.73
N ASN A 264 -3.28 -6.93 -24.04
CA ASN A 264 -3.01 -8.06 -24.92
C ASN A 264 -1.50 -8.26 -25.16
N MET A 265 -0.99 -9.45 -24.82
CA MET A 265 0.42 -9.82 -24.95
C MET A 265 0.79 -10.40 -26.33
N LEU A 266 -0.17 -10.59 -27.24
CA LEU A 266 0.04 -11.19 -28.55
C LEU A 266 1.15 -10.51 -29.38
N PRO A 267 1.29 -9.16 -29.40
CA PRO A 267 2.38 -8.52 -30.16
C PRO A 267 3.77 -8.97 -29.71
N LEU A 268 3.99 -9.07 -28.39
CA LEU A 268 5.27 -9.56 -27.86
C LEU A 268 5.44 -11.06 -28.10
N ALA A 269 4.39 -11.85 -27.92
CA ALA A 269 4.41 -13.30 -28.15
C ALA A 269 4.77 -13.63 -29.60
N THR A 270 4.11 -13.01 -30.59
CA THR A 270 4.38 -13.21 -32.04
C THR A 270 5.81 -12.82 -32.36
N PHE A 271 6.23 -11.61 -31.99
CA PHE A 271 7.60 -11.12 -32.18
C PHE A 271 8.65 -12.09 -31.61
N SER A 272 8.43 -12.58 -30.40
CA SER A 272 9.37 -13.46 -29.73
C SER A 272 9.49 -14.82 -30.39
N MET A 273 8.38 -15.38 -30.86
CA MET A 273 8.37 -16.66 -31.60
C MET A 273 9.01 -16.57 -32.98
N GLU A 274 8.91 -15.43 -33.65
CA GLU A 274 9.54 -15.23 -34.96
C GLU A 274 11.04 -14.99 -34.85
N VAL A 275 11.47 -14.09 -33.94
CA VAL A 275 12.85 -13.60 -33.85
C VAL A 275 13.75 -14.56 -33.06
N TYR A 276 13.22 -15.17 -31.98
CA TYR A 276 13.97 -16.10 -31.13
C TYR A 276 13.60 -17.57 -31.40
N LYS A 277 13.16 -17.90 -32.64
CA LYS A 277 12.66 -19.21 -32.99
C LYS A 277 13.61 -20.34 -32.62
N ASP A 278 14.89 -20.19 -32.97
CA ASP A 278 15.92 -21.21 -32.84
C ASP A 278 16.75 -21.02 -31.52
N ASP A 279 16.44 -20.02 -30.72
CA ASP A 279 17.11 -19.70 -29.45
C ASP A 279 16.37 -20.40 -28.31
N PRO A 280 17.07 -21.25 -27.52
CA PRO A 280 16.45 -21.93 -26.37
C PRO A 280 16.10 -20.97 -25.21
N CYS A 281 16.67 -19.77 -25.15
CA CYS A 281 16.45 -18.77 -24.10
C CYS A 281 16.56 -19.31 -22.66
N SER A 282 17.44 -20.29 -22.43
CA SER A 282 17.49 -21.06 -21.18
C SER A 282 17.84 -20.22 -19.92
N ALA A 283 18.55 -19.11 -20.11
CA ALA A 283 18.86 -18.18 -19.00
C ALA A 283 17.64 -17.35 -18.51
N PHE A 284 16.54 -17.41 -19.26
CA PHE A 284 15.33 -16.60 -19.01
C PHE A 284 14.16 -17.41 -18.45
N GLU A 285 14.46 -18.42 -17.63
CA GLU A 285 13.43 -19.21 -16.94
C GLU A 285 12.46 -18.34 -16.13
N MET A 286 11.19 -18.73 -16.18
CA MET A 286 10.13 -18.13 -15.38
C MET A 286 10.03 -18.82 -14.02
N LYS A 287 9.57 -18.08 -13.01
CA LYS A 287 9.29 -18.60 -11.67
C LYS A 287 7.80 -18.91 -11.53
N GLY A 288 7.46 -19.86 -10.63
CA GLY A 288 6.05 -20.11 -10.30
C GLY A 288 5.24 -20.85 -11.40
N THR A 289 5.89 -21.45 -12.38
CA THR A 289 5.26 -22.06 -13.56
C THR A 289 5.01 -23.57 -13.43
N SER A 290 4.71 -24.04 -12.21
CA SER A 290 4.41 -25.48 -11.97
C SER A 290 3.25 -26.00 -12.82
N ASN A 291 2.30 -25.14 -13.18
CA ASN A 291 1.10 -25.47 -13.95
C ASN A 291 1.25 -25.26 -15.47
N TYR A 292 2.39 -24.73 -15.94
CA TYR A 292 2.63 -24.45 -17.35
C TYR A 292 3.09 -25.71 -18.08
N ASN A 293 2.56 -25.95 -19.27
CA ASN A 293 3.04 -26.98 -20.17
C ASN A 293 4.38 -26.57 -20.84
N ALA A 294 4.99 -27.47 -21.60
CA ALA A 294 6.28 -27.23 -22.23
C ALA A 294 6.26 -26.06 -23.23
N LEU A 295 5.18 -25.93 -24.01
CA LEU A 295 5.02 -24.86 -25.01
C LEU A 295 4.85 -23.49 -24.35
N GLU A 296 4.05 -23.40 -23.28
CA GLU A 296 3.88 -22.18 -22.50
C GLU A 296 5.19 -21.72 -21.85
N LYS A 297 6.00 -22.66 -21.37
CA LYS A 297 7.33 -22.36 -20.82
C LYS A 297 8.28 -21.85 -21.89
N GLU A 298 8.32 -22.50 -23.05
CA GLU A 298 9.14 -22.07 -24.19
C GLU A 298 8.75 -20.67 -24.67
N LEU A 299 7.46 -20.41 -24.88
CA LEU A 299 6.95 -19.10 -25.27
C LEU A 299 7.32 -18.05 -24.23
N GLY A 300 7.10 -18.34 -22.96
CA GLY A 300 7.41 -17.44 -21.86
C GLY A 300 8.90 -17.10 -21.76
N GLN A 301 9.80 -18.07 -21.95
CA GLN A 301 11.25 -17.83 -21.99
C GLN A 301 11.66 -16.91 -23.15
N LYS A 302 11.10 -17.14 -24.34
CA LYS A 302 11.36 -16.28 -25.51
C LYS A 302 10.84 -14.88 -25.33
N MET A 303 9.61 -14.71 -24.80
CA MET A 303 9.05 -13.40 -24.45
C MET A 303 9.90 -12.70 -23.38
N HIS A 304 10.37 -13.43 -22.36
CA HIS A 304 11.20 -12.91 -21.29
C HIS A 304 12.53 -12.37 -21.81
N LYS A 305 13.22 -13.12 -22.71
CA LYS A 305 14.46 -12.64 -23.34
C LYS A 305 14.21 -11.45 -24.22
N ALA A 306 13.20 -11.51 -25.11
CA ALA A 306 12.87 -10.44 -26.04
C ALA A 306 12.63 -9.11 -25.32
N ILE A 307 11.76 -9.12 -24.29
CA ILE A 307 11.45 -7.89 -23.55
C ILE A 307 12.63 -7.41 -22.69
N SER A 308 13.49 -8.31 -22.21
CA SER A 308 14.71 -7.94 -21.49
C SER A 308 15.70 -7.19 -22.38
N ILE A 309 15.90 -7.65 -23.62
CA ILE A 309 16.76 -6.95 -24.60
C ILE A 309 16.18 -5.58 -24.95
N ILE A 310 14.87 -5.49 -25.19
CA ILE A 310 14.16 -4.21 -25.41
C ILE A 310 14.37 -3.28 -24.21
N GLN A 311 14.23 -3.78 -22.99
CA GLN A 311 14.46 -3.01 -21.76
C GLN A 311 15.89 -2.45 -21.70
N PHE A 312 16.91 -3.26 -21.92
CA PHE A 312 18.31 -2.81 -21.86
C PHE A 312 18.61 -1.75 -22.92
N LYS A 313 18.02 -1.85 -24.11
CA LYS A 313 18.15 -0.82 -25.15
C LYS A 313 17.49 0.49 -24.71
N LEU A 314 16.26 0.46 -24.21
CA LEU A 314 15.51 1.63 -23.77
C LEU A 314 16.16 2.30 -22.56
N GLU A 315 16.63 1.53 -21.58
CA GLU A 315 17.40 2.04 -20.42
C GLU A 315 18.69 2.73 -20.88
N GLY A 316 19.44 2.11 -21.81
CA GLY A 316 20.66 2.71 -22.35
C GLY A 316 20.41 4.02 -23.11
N GLN A 317 19.29 4.14 -23.85
CA GLN A 317 18.87 5.39 -24.48
C GLN A 317 18.56 6.47 -23.45
N LEU A 318 17.85 6.12 -22.37
CA LEU A 318 17.48 7.03 -21.27
C LEU A 318 18.72 7.51 -20.52
N ILE A 319 19.60 6.61 -20.11
CA ILE A 319 20.85 6.92 -19.38
C ILE A 319 21.75 7.85 -20.21
N ARG A 320 21.89 7.60 -21.52
CA ARG A 320 22.68 8.45 -22.40
C ARG A 320 22.10 9.86 -22.57
N ARG A 321 20.77 10.01 -22.46
CA ARG A 321 20.09 11.30 -22.45
C ARG A 321 20.24 12.04 -21.14
N HIS A 322 20.36 11.30 -20.02
CA HIS A 322 20.43 11.83 -18.65
C HIS A 322 21.71 11.37 -17.94
N ARG A 323 22.87 11.85 -18.39
CA ARG A 323 24.17 11.52 -17.78
C ARG A 323 24.28 11.97 -16.31
N GLU A 324 23.50 12.99 -15.93
CA GLU A 324 23.38 13.47 -14.55
C GLU A 324 22.79 12.44 -13.57
N PHE A 325 22.20 11.36 -14.06
CA PHE A 325 21.73 10.26 -13.21
C PHE A 325 22.85 9.32 -12.76
N HIS A 326 24.05 9.41 -13.38
CA HIS A 326 25.23 8.62 -13.04
C HIS A 326 24.97 7.11 -13.02
N MET A 327 24.33 6.58 -14.07
CA MET A 327 23.92 5.19 -14.17
C MET A 327 24.53 4.45 -15.37
N GLU A 328 25.67 4.95 -15.89
CA GLU A 328 26.35 4.39 -17.05
C GLU A 328 26.80 2.95 -16.84
N ASP A 329 26.98 2.53 -15.59
CA ASP A 329 27.35 1.16 -15.21
C ASP A 329 26.28 0.12 -15.61
N ARG A 330 25.03 0.53 -15.82
CA ARG A 330 23.96 -0.31 -16.35
C ARG A 330 24.03 -0.51 -17.87
N CYS A 331 24.79 0.31 -18.57
CA CYS A 331 24.92 0.26 -20.02
C CYS A 331 25.94 -0.81 -20.43
N LEU A 332 25.53 -2.07 -20.49
CA LEU A 332 26.43 -3.20 -20.73
C LEU A 332 26.42 -3.71 -22.18
N LEU A 333 25.39 -3.42 -23.01
CA LEU A 333 25.30 -3.96 -24.38
C LEU A 333 26.50 -3.59 -25.26
N HIS A 334 27.05 -2.38 -25.15
CA HIS A 334 28.23 -1.96 -25.93
C HIS A 334 29.56 -2.51 -25.38
N ARG A 335 29.54 -3.20 -24.24
CA ARG A 335 30.70 -3.84 -23.62
C ARG A 335 30.78 -5.34 -23.91
N ILE A 336 29.86 -5.86 -24.69
CA ILE A 336 29.88 -7.25 -25.15
C ILE A 336 30.86 -7.41 -26.29
N ASP A 337 31.71 -8.43 -26.22
CA ASP A 337 32.53 -8.91 -27.35
C ASP A 337 31.82 -10.13 -27.95
N PRO A 338 31.12 -9.96 -29.08
CA PRO A 338 30.33 -11.05 -29.67
C PRO A 338 31.19 -12.19 -30.25
N VAL A 339 32.48 -11.91 -30.56
CA VAL A 339 33.39 -12.90 -31.10
C VAL A 339 33.91 -13.81 -29.98
N LYS A 340 34.23 -13.23 -28.84
CA LYS A 340 34.73 -14.00 -27.66
C LYS A 340 33.60 -14.54 -26.77
N GLY A 341 32.35 -14.07 -26.93
CA GLY A 341 31.25 -14.41 -26.07
C GLY A 341 31.44 -13.92 -24.62
N THR A 342 32.03 -12.73 -24.47
CA THR A 342 32.32 -12.14 -23.16
C THR A 342 31.73 -10.74 -23.03
N VAL A 343 31.48 -10.32 -21.78
CA VAL A 343 31.10 -8.94 -21.45
C VAL A 343 32.08 -8.37 -20.45
N THR A 344 32.53 -7.13 -20.66
CA THR A 344 33.43 -6.43 -19.73
C THR A 344 32.59 -5.57 -18.77
N LEU A 345 32.62 -5.91 -17.47
CA LEU A 345 31.92 -5.14 -16.46
C LEU A 345 32.67 -3.83 -16.10
N PRO A 346 32.02 -2.92 -15.33
CA PRO A 346 32.64 -1.66 -14.89
C PRO A 346 33.94 -1.81 -14.10
N ASP A 347 34.14 -2.97 -13.44
CA ASP A 347 35.38 -3.33 -12.75
C ASP A 347 36.58 -3.61 -13.69
N GLY A 348 36.37 -3.56 -15.02
CA GLY A 348 37.36 -3.81 -16.05
C GLY A 348 37.61 -5.29 -16.35
N LYS A 349 36.92 -6.23 -15.67
CA LYS A 349 37.06 -7.66 -15.91
C LYS A 349 36.11 -8.15 -17.00
N ALA A 350 36.58 -9.05 -17.82
CA ALA A 350 35.78 -9.74 -18.84
C ALA A 350 35.24 -11.06 -18.26
N TYR A 351 33.96 -11.26 -18.38
CA TYR A 351 33.23 -12.45 -17.92
C TYR A 351 32.65 -13.21 -19.11
N PRO A 352 32.75 -14.55 -19.15
CA PRO A 352 32.09 -15.36 -20.17
C PRO A 352 30.57 -15.27 -19.98
N MET A 353 29.86 -15.21 -21.10
CA MET A 353 28.41 -15.09 -21.10
C MET A 353 27.77 -16.50 -21.20
N LEU A 354 26.65 -16.68 -20.48
CA LEU A 354 25.82 -17.89 -20.51
C LEU A 354 25.01 -18.01 -21.82
N ASP A 355 24.72 -16.87 -22.44
CA ASP A 355 23.91 -16.75 -23.63
C ASP A 355 24.54 -15.67 -24.52
N THR A 356 24.82 -16.03 -25.78
CA THR A 356 25.49 -15.18 -26.76
C THR A 356 24.62 -14.90 -28.01
N GLU A 357 23.37 -15.35 -27.97
CA GLU A 357 22.42 -15.18 -29.06
C GLU A 357 21.70 -13.81 -28.96
N PHE A 358 22.04 -12.89 -29.85
CA PHE A 358 21.50 -11.54 -29.87
C PHE A 358 20.98 -11.15 -31.24
N PRO A 359 19.89 -11.76 -31.76
CA PRO A 359 19.42 -11.57 -33.14
C PRO A 359 18.98 -10.14 -33.47
N THR A 360 18.71 -9.32 -32.45
CA THR A 360 18.22 -7.95 -32.64
C THR A 360 19.26 -6.85 -32.32
N ILE A 361 20.49 -7.22 -31.92
CA ILE A 361 21.52 -6.23 -31.61
C ILE A 361 22.37 -5.89 -32.83
N ASP A 362 22.35 -4.63 -33.23
CA ASP A 362 23.36 -4.07 -34.12
C ASP A 362 24.57 -3.64 -33.28
N TRP A 363 25.70 -4.31 -33.42
CA TRP A 363 26.92 -4.04 -32.64
C TRP A 363 27.53 -2.65 -32.87
N LYS A 364 27.16 -1.96 -33.98
CA LYS A 364 27.54 -0.54 -34.18
C LYS A 364 26.64 0.40 -33.36
N HIS A 365 25.40 0.02 -33.21
CA HIS A 365 24.36 0.81 -32.53
C HIS A 365 23.56 -0.04 -31.52
N PRO A 366 24.19 -0.61 -30.48
CA PRO A 366 23.60 -1.68 -29.67
C PRO A 366 22.34 -1.29 -28.85
N TYR A 367 22.06 0.00 -28.76
CA TYR A 367 20.88 0.51 -28.05
C TYR A 367 19.72 0.93 -29.00
N GLU A 368 19.89 0.79 -30.31
CA GLU A 368 18.81 1.09 -31.27
C GLU A 368 17.81 -0.07 -31.33
N LEU A 369 16.52 0.28 -31.30
CA LEU A 369 15.45 -0.69 -31.47
C LEU A 369 15.35 -1.08 -32.98
N THR A 370 15.17 -2.36 -33.24
CA THR A 370 14.75 -2.81 -34.57
C THR A 370 13.32 -2.33 -34.89
N ALA A 371 12.89 -2.45 -36.15
CA ALA A 371 11.52 -2.10 -36.53
C ALA A 371 10.48 -2.95 -35.77
N GLY A 372 10.74 -4.25 -35.59
CA GLY A 372 9.88 -5.16 -34.84
C GLY A 372 9.80 -4.82 -33.35
N GLU A 373 10.95 -4.54 -32.69
CA GLU A 373 10.98 -4.12 -31.31
C GLU A 373 10.24 -2.80 -31.07
N ARG A 374 10.33 -1.88 -32.04
CA ARG A 374 9.63 -0.59 -32.01
C ARG A 374 8.12 -0.78 -32.10
N ASP A 375 7.66 -1.63 -33.03
CA ASP A 375 6.22 -1.94 -33.15
C ASP A 375 5.68 -2.57 -31.86
N VAL A 376 6.40 -3.53 -31.28
CA VAL A 376 6.00 -4.15 -30.01
C VAL A 376 5.84 -3.08 -28.92
N ILE A 377 6.85 -2.25 -28.67
CA ILE A 377 6.80 -1.30 -27.56
C ILE A 377 5.78 -0.17 -27.79
N GLU A 378 5.52 0.25 -29.01
CA GLU A 378 4.49 1.23 -29.36
C GLU A 378 3.08 0.70 -29.14
N ARG A 379 2.83 -0.57 -29.48
CA ARG A 379 1.57 -1.24 -29.18
C ARG A 379 1.37 -1.41 -27.67
N MET A 380 2.40 -1.79 -26.93
CA MET A 380 2.34 -1.89 -25.48
C MET A 380 2.11 -0.51 -24.84
N GLU A 381 2.81 0.53 -25.27
CA GLU A 381 2.58 1.91 -24.81
C GLU A 381 1.11 2.32 -24.98
N THR A 382 0.55 2.05 -26.16
CA THR A 382 -0.85 2.34 -26.45
C THR A 382 -1.79 1.57 -25.52
N ALA A 383 -1.52 0.27 -25.29
CA ALA A 383 -2.34 -0.57 -24.43
C ALA A 383 -2.31 -0.10 -22.97
N PHE A 384 -1.14 0.20 -22.41
CA PHE A 384 -1.01 0.69 -21.03
C PHE A 384 -1.69 2.05 -20.83
N ARG A 385 -1.49 3.00 -21.74
CA ARG A 385 -2.08 4.34 -21.66
C ARG A 385 -3.60 4.33 -21.77
N ASN A 386 -4.17 3.42 -22.55
CA ASN A 386 -5.61 3.34 -22.81
C ASN A 386 -6.34 2.36 -21.87
N CYS A 387 -5.65 1.66 -20.99
CA CYS A 387 -6.28 0.76 -20.03
C CYS A 387 -7.00 1.56 -18.92
N GLU A 388 -8.31 1.68 -19.04
CA GLU A 388 -9.14 2.49 -18.11
C GLU A 388 -9.01 2.02 -16.64
N LYS A 389 -8.98 0.72 -16.41
CA LYS A 389 -8.83 0.15 -15.05
C LYS A 389 -7.48 0.52 -14.45
N LEU A 390 -6.39 0.40 -15.22
CA LEU A 390 -5.06 0.79 -14.79
C LEU A 390 -5.01 2.29 -14.47
N GLN A 391 -5.58 3.13 -15.33
CA GLN A 391 -5.64 4.58 -15.11
C GLN A 391 -6.41 4.94 -13.84
N LYS A 392 -7.51 4.23 -13.52
CA LYS A 392 -8.24 4.41 -12.24
C LYS A 392 -7.37 4.05 -11.03
N HIS A 393 -6.60 2.97 -11.11
CA HIS A 393 -5.68 2.57 -10.05
C HIS A 393 -4.54 3.59 -9.86
N MET A 394 -3.97 4.10 -10.96
CA MET A 394 -2.94 5.16 -10.88
C MET A 394 -3.48 6.46 -10.29
N ARG A 395 -4.73 6.82 -10.60
CA ARG A 395 -5.39 7.98 -9.97
C ARG A 395 -5.53 7.80 -8.46
N LEU A 396 -5.83 6.59 -7.97
CA LEU A 396 -5.83 6.31 -6.53
C LEU A 396 -4.46 6.54 -5.91
N LEU A 397 -3.39 6.03 -6.54
CA LEU A 397 -2.01 6.25 -6.08
C LEU A 397 -1.66 7.74 -6.04
N LEU A 398 -2.11 8.53 -7.01
CA LEU A 398 -1.87 9.97 -7.06
C LEU A 398 -2.72 10.75 -6.05
N ASP A 399 -3.98 10.35 -5.82
CA ASP A 399 -4.91 11.04 -4.91
C ASP A 399 -4.59 10.74 -3.44
N LYS A 400 -4.32 9.49 -3.12
CA LYS A 400 -4.05 9.01 -1.76
C LYS A 400 -2.58 8.83 -1.43
N GLY A 401 -1.69 9.00 -2.41
CA GLY A 401 -0.29 8.64 -2.26
C GLY A 401 0.70 9.79 -2.44
N GLY A 402 1.94 9.49 -2.04
CA GLY A 402 3.13 10.31 -2.16
C GLY A 402 4.38 9.48 -1.87
N LEU A 403 5.55 10.11 -1.97
CA LEU A 403 6.81 9.45 -1.63
C LEU A 403 7.02 9.31 -0.12
N TYR A 404 6.45 10.21 0.67
CA TYR A 404 6.45 10.16 2.13
C TYR A 404 5.22 10.80 2.72
N LYS A 405 4.98 10.56 4.00
CA LYS A 405 3.94 11.23 4.80
C LYS A 405 4.39 11.41 6.24
N ILE A 406 4.02 12.53 6.82
CA ILE A 406 4.10 12.74 8.27
C ILE A 406 2.68 12.63 8.81
N TYR A 407 2.48 11.73 9.77
CA TYR A 407 1.17 11.52 10.36
C TYR A 407 1.27 11.10 11.83
N ASN A 408 0.66 11.88 12.71
CA ASN A 408 0.61 11.64 14.16
C ASN A 408 1.98 11.37 14.82
N GLY A 409 3.02 12.11 14.38
CA GLY A 409 4.37 11.98 14.89
C GLY A 409 5.18 10.86 14.23
N ASN A 410 4.67 10.22 13.20
CA ASN A 410 5.37 9.20 12.45
C ASN A 410 5.76 9.72 11.06
N LEU A 411 7.00 9.48 10.65
CA LEU A 411 7.49 9.68 9.28
C LEU A 411 7.36 8.35 8.54
N LEU A 412 6.56 8.36 7.50
CA LEU A 412 6.20 7.20 6.69
C LEU A 412 6.83 7.34 5.31
N PHE A 413 7.54 6.33 4.85
CA PHE A 413 8.02 6.19 3.47
C PHE A 413 8.31 4.72 3.17
N HIS A 414 8.47 4.37 1.90
CA HIS A 414 8.67 2.97 1.54
C HIS A 414 10.12 2.52 1.74
N GLY A 415 11.07 3.17 1.09
CA GLY A 415 12.46 2.70 0.95
C GLY A 415 13.44 3.28 1.97
N CYS A 416 14.18 4.31 1.59
CA CYS A 416 15.26 4.88 2.40
C CYS A 416 15.42 6.38 2.18
N ILE A 417 16.08 7.07 3.11
CA ILE A 417 16.57 8.42 2.91
C ILE A 417 18.03 8.30 2.44
N PRO A 418 18.39 8.83 1.24
CA PRO A 418 19.74 8.74 0.73
C PRO A 418 20.77 9.44 1.65
N LEU A 419 21.75 8.66 2.12
CA LEU A 419 22.82 9.11 3.03
C LEU A 419 24.19 8.83 2.44
N ASN A 420 25.17 9.65 2.84
CA ASN A 420 26.59 9.34 2.72
C ASN A 420 27.02 8.34 3.82
N GLU A 421 28.21 7.76 3.71
CA GLU A 421 28.73 6.78 4.66
C GLU A 421 28.93 7.37 6.08
N ASP A 422 29.11 8.68 6.20
CA ASP A 422 29.24 9.40 7.47
C ASP A 422 27.89 9.71 8.14
N GLY A 423 26.77 9.34 7.51
CA GLY A 423 25.40 9.61 7.98
C GLY A 423 24.85 10.98 7.59
N SER A 424 25.58 11.81 6.89
CA SER A 424 25.08 13.07 6.35
C SER A 424 24.13 12.84 5.17
N LEU A 425 23.20 13.79 4.94
CA LEU A 425 22.27 13.74 3.82
C LEU A 425 22.99 13.81 2.48
N LYS A 426 22.77 12.85 1.59
CA LYS A 426 23.38 12.80 0.27
C LYS A 426 22.74 13.82 -0.67
N GLU A 427 23.58 14.68 -1.29
CA GLU A 427 23.13 15.57 -2.36
C GLU A 427 22.96 14.81 -3.68
N ILE A 428 21.81 14.98 -4.32
CA ILE A 428 21.46 14.34 -5.59
C ILE A 428 21.07 15.40 -6.60
N GLN A 429 21.66 15.30 -7.80
CA GLN A 429 21.38 16.23 -8.88
C GLN A 429 20.18 15.76 -9.71
N ILE A 430 19.17 16.63 -9.82
CA ILE A 430 17.99 16.43 -10.66
C ILE A 430 17.87 17.65 -11.58
N TYR A 431 18.02 17.43 -12.89
CA TYR A 431 17.92 18.46 -13.93
C TYR A 431 18.73 19.74 -13.62
N GLY A 432 20.01 19.55 -13.23
CA GLY A 432 20.95 20.63 -12.99
C GLY A 432 20.90 21.27 -11.61
N LYS A 433 19.94 20.90 -10.75
CA LYS A 433 19.84 21.38 -9.36
C LYS A 433 20.13 20.25 -8.38
N LYS A 434 20.70 20.58 -7.24
CA LYS A 434 21.02 19.63 -6.16
C LYS A 434 19.97 19.70 -5.08
N TYR A 435 19.56 18.52 -4.60
CA TYR A 435 18.55 18.34 -3.55
C TYR A 435 19.00 17.26 -2.58
N LYS A 436 18.56 17.34 -1.33
CA LYS A 436 18.80 16.34 -0.28
C LYS A 436 17.65 16.26 0.70
N GLY A 437 17.61 15.22 1.50
CA GLY A 437 16.62 15.05 2.55
C GLY A 437 15.17 15.25 2.05
N ARG A 438 14.39 16.04 2.76
CA ARG A 438 12.99 16.30 2.44
C ARG A 438 12.79 16.98 1.08
N GLU A 439 13.66 17.94 0.71
CA GLU A 439 13.56 18.61 -0.59
C GLU A 439 13.68 17.64 -1.76
N LEU A 440 14.50 16.59 -1.63
CA LEU A 440 14.64 15.56 -2.66
C LEU A 440 13.30 14.84 -2.88
N TYR A 441 12.62 14.45 -1.80
CA TYR A 441 11.29 13.81 -1.89
C TYR A 441 10.27 14.73 -2.54
N ASP A 442 10.22 16.00 -2.13
CA ASP A 442 9.26 16.98 -2.63
C ASP A 442 9.45 17.25 -4.14
N VAL A 443 10.70 17.36 -4.61
CA VAL A 443 10.99 17.58 -6.04
C VAL A 443 10.69 16.35 -6.87
N LEU A 444 11.07 15.16 -6.41
CA LEU A 444 10.78 13.90 -7.11
C LEU A 444 9.26 13.68 -7.23
N GLU A 445 8.50 13.88 -6.15
CA GLU A 445 7.03 13.80 -6.18
C GLU A 445 6.43 14.82 -7.14
N THR A 446 6.96 16.04 -7.19
CA THR A 446 6.52 17.07 -8.14
C THR A 446 6.69 16.61 -9.59
N TYR A 447 7.83 15.98 -9.93
CA TYR A 447 8.04 15.44 -11.28
C TYR A 447 7.13 14.24 -11.58
N VAL A 448 6.92 13.34 -10.62
CA VAL A 448 5.94 12.25 -10.78
C VAL A 448 4.56 12.81 -11.12
N ARG A 449 4.08 13.82 -10.40
CA ARG A 449 2.78 14.47 -10.68
C ARG A 449 2.78 15.16 -12.05
N ARG A 450 3.89 15.78 -12.48
CA ARG A 450 4.01 16.36 -13.83
C ARG A 450 3.92 15.31 -14.93
N ALA A 451 4.39 14.08 -14.73
CA ALA A 451 4.23 12.99 -15.70
C ALA A 451 2.75 12.75 -16.06
N PHE A 452 1.84 12.95 -15.10
CA PHE A 452 0.40 12.72 -15.28
C PHE A 452 -0.39 13.99 -15.68
N PHE A 453 0.02 15.17 -15.19
CA PHE A 453 -0.82 16.36 -15.23
C PHE A 453 -0.22 17.55 -16.01
N ALA A 454 1.06 17.48 -16.40
CA ALA A 454 1.66 18.57 -17.15
C ALA A 454 1.05 18.68 -18.55
N VAL A 455 0.70 19.91 -18.95
CA VAL A 455 0.22 20.24 -20.30
C VAL A 455 1.40 20.32 -21.26
N ASP A 456 2.54 20.84 -20.80
CA ASP A 456 3.77 20.91 -21.58
C ASP A 456 4.39 19.52 -21.74
N SER A 457 4.60 19.10 -22.98
CA SER A 457 5.12 17.77 -23.32
C SER A 457 6.57 17.53 -22.88
N ALA A 458 7.38 18.60 -22.74
CA ALA A 458 8.76 18.47 -22.27
C ALA A 458 8.79 18.26 -20.74
N GLU A 459 7.97 18.98 -19.99
CA GLU A 459 7.81 18.76 -18.54
C GLU A 459 7.19 17.39 -18.24
N GLN A 460 6.22 16.94 -19.05
CA GLN A 460 5.67 15.60 -18.94
C GLN A 460 6.74 14.52 -19.13
N ARG A 461 7.58 14.64 -20.18
CA ARG A 461 8.69 13.71 -20.44
C ARG A 461 9.70 13.67 -19.31
N LYS A 462 10.08 14.82 -18.76
CA LYS A 462 10.94 14.89 -17.57
C LYS A 462 10.35 14.10 -16.40
N GLY A 463 9.05 14.26 -16.16
CA GLY A 463 8.33 13.49 -15.13
C GLY A 463 8.36 11.98 -15.39
N MET A 464 8.14 11.57 -16.65
CA MET A 464 8.20 10.16 -17.05
C MET A 464 9.61 9.57 -16.85
N ASP A 465 10.67 10.30 -17.18
CA ASP A 465 12.05 9.85 -16.99
C ASP A 465 12.41 9.79 -15.49
N ILE A 466 11.85 10.66 -14.66
CA ILE A 466 12.00 10.59 -13.19
C ILE A 466 11.32 9.35 -12.61
N LEU A 467 10.17 8.90 -13.12
CA LEU A 467 9.54 7.64 -12.69
C LEU A 467 10.49 6.45 -12.86
N TRP A 468 11.19 6.38 -13.99
CA TRP A 468 12.21 5.37 -14.20
C TRP A 468 13.44 5.57 -13.30
N PHE A 469 13.90 6.82 -13.09
CA PHE A 469 14.99 7.12 -12.17
C PHE A 469 14.67 6.64 -10.74
N ILE A 470 13.49 6.91 -10.25
CA ILE A 470 13.06 6.50 -8.90
C ILE A 470 13.04 4.97 -8.79
N TRP A 471 12.65 4.25 -9.84
CA TRP A 471 12.68 2.79 -9.89
C TRP A 471 14.10 2.21 -9.79
N ALA A 472 15.06 2.75 -10.54
CA ALA A 472 16.29 2.03 -10.87
C ALA A 472 17.57 2.65 -10.30
N SER A 473 17.54 3.93 -9.86
CA SER A 473 18.76 4.65 -9.47
C SER A 473 19.22 4.31 -8.06
N PRO A 474 20.54 4.08 -7.87
CA PRO A 474 21.16 3.98 -6.54
C PRO A 474 20.99 5.24 -5.67
N SER A 475 20.68 6.36 -6.31
CA SER A 475 20.43 7.65 -5.64
C SER A 475 18.93 7.86 -5.33
N SER A 476 18.08 6.91 -5.69
CA SER A 476 16.64 6.99 -5.43
C SER A 476 16.31 6.67 -3.97
N PRO A 477 15.35 7.40 -3.38
CA PRO A 477 14.84 7.07 -2.05
C PRO A 477 14.03 5.77 -2.00
N LEU A 478 13.68 5.18 -3.15
CA LEU A 478 12.92 3.93 -3.20
C LEU A 478 13.76 2.69 -3.56
N PHE A 479 14.99 2.86 -4.01
CA PHE A 479 15.81 1.72 -4.42
C PHE A 479 16.76 1.21 -3.31
N GLY A 480 17.51 2.11 -2.67
CA GLY A 480 18.27 1.84 -1.44
C GLY A 480 19.43 0.86 -1.54
N LYS A 481 19.95 0.59 -2.75
CA LYS A 481 21.10 -0.29 -3.00
C LYS A 481 22.13 0.41 -3.91
N ASP A 482 23.35 -0.13 -3.94
CA ASP A 482 24.45 0.40 -4.76
C ASP A 482 24.23 0.21 -6.27
N LYS A 483 23.60 -0.87 -6.69
CA LYS A 483 23.31 -1.21 -8.09
C LYS A 483 22.15 -2.18 -8.22
N MET A 484 21.61 -2.31 -9.44
CA MET A 484 20.63 -3.30 -9.81
C MET A 484 21.22 -4.24 -10.86
N THR A 485 21.51 -5.49 -10.48
CA THR A 485 22.22 -6.48 -11.29
C THR A 485 21.30 -7.29 -12.20
N THR A 486 20.50 -6.62 -13.03
CA THR A 486 19.52 -7.32 -13.90
C THR A 486 20.20 -8.07 -15.04
N PHE A 487 21.13 -7.43 -15.77
CA PHE A 487 21.85 -8.02 -16.89
C PHE A 487 22.75 -9.18 -16.41
N GLU A 488 23.51 -8.95 -15.35
CA GLU A 488 24.45 -9.91 -14.78
C GLU A 488 23.77 -11.23 -14.42
N ARG A 489 22.56 -11.15 -13.83
CA ARG A 489 21.78 -12.34 -13.43
C ARG A 489 21.32 -13.22 -14.58
N TYR A 490 21.19 -12.69 -15.78
CA TYR A 490 20.83 -13.45 -16.97
C TYR A 490 22.04 -13.99 -17.73
N PHE A 491 23.10 -13.18 -17.80
CA PHE A 491 24.17 -13.45 -18.75
C PHE A 491 25.49 -13.91 -18.11
N ILE A 492 25.68 -13.79 -16.82
CA ILE A 492 26.94 -14.14 -16.16
C ILE A 492 26.71 -15.22 -15.09
N ALA A 493 27.51 -16.30 -15.12
CA ALA A 493 27.40 -17.38 -14.14
C ALA A 493 27.96 -17.02 -12.75
N ASP A 494 28.96 -16.13 -12.72
CA ASP A 494 29.63 -15.72 -11.48
C ASP A 494 28.69 -14.93 -10.58
N LYS A 495 28.26 -15.56 -9.48
CA LYS A 495 27.32 -14.96 -8.52
C LYS A 495 27.88 -13.78 -7.75
N GLU A 496 29.20 -13.57 -7.73
CA GLU A 496 29.78 -12.38 -7.12
C GLU A 496 29.35 -11.11 -7.88
N THR A 497 29.15 -11.20 -9.21
CA THR A 497 28.64 -10.10 -10.03
C THR A 497 27.18 -9.76 -9.74
N HIS A 498 26.43 -10.68 -9.11
CA HIS A 498 25.01 -10.51 -8.76
C HIS A 498 24.79 -9.84 -7.40
N LYS A 499 25.87 -9.58 -6.64
CA LYS A 499 25.75 -8.94 -5.33
C LYS A 499 25.32 -7.48 -5.46
N GLU A 500 24.36 -7.13 -4.64
CA GLU A 500 23.83 -5.77 -4.47
C GLU A 500 23.97 -5.39 -3.00
N THR A 501 24.65 -4.29 -2.71
CA THR A 501 24.94 -3.86 -1.33
C THR A 501 23.89 -2.85 -0.87
N LYS A 502 23.38 -3.03 0.35
CA LYS A 502 22.46 -2.07 0.97
C LYS A 502 23.14 -0.73 1.19
N GLY A 503 22.43 0.37 0.91
CA GLY A 503 22.91 1.74 1.10
C GLY A 503 23.22 2.11 2.55
N ALA A 504 23.85 3.24 2.76
CA ALA A 504 24.28 3.71 4.09
C ALA A 504 23.11 3.83 5.08
N TYR A 505 21.93 4.24 4.61
CA TYR A 505 20.72 4.32 5.43
C TYR A 505 20.49 3.05 6.25
N TYR A 506 20.46 1.87 5.61
CA TYR A 506 20.17 0.60 6.30
C TYR A 506 21.24 0.16 7.29
N ARG A 507 22.48 0.60 7.09
CA ARG A 507 23.59 0.31 8.02
C ARG A 507 23.62 1.23 9.24
N LEU A 508 23.01 2.42 9.11
CA LEU A 508 23.05 3.47 10.13
C LEU A 508 21.77 3.57 10.97
N LEU A 509 20.79 2.67 10.75
CA LEU A 509 19.50 2.70 11.46
C LEU A 509 19.59 2.52 12.99
N GLU A 510 20.72 2.00 13.52
CA GLU A 510 20.96 1.89 14.95
C GLU A 510 21.73 3.09 15.52
N ASN A 511 22.17 4.03 14.67
CA ASN A 511 22.87 5.24 15.11
C ASN A 511 21.86 6.33 15.48
N GLU A 512 21.70 6.57 16.78
CA GLU A 512 20.70 7.49 17.31
C GLU A 512 20.87 8.93 16.79
N ASN A 513 22.10 9.42 16.66
CA ASN A 513 22.35 10.77 16.13
C ASN A 513 21.90 10.92 14.67
N VAL A 514 22.10 9.89 13.86
CA VAL A 514 21.64 9.87 12.46
C VAL A 514 20.10 9.87 12.44
N VAL A 515 19.47 8.99 13.20
CA VAL A 515 18.00 8.88 13.25
C VAL A 515 17.36 10.18 13.75
N ASP A 516 17.96 10.82 14.76
CA ASP A 516 17.49 12.11 15.29
C ASP A 516 17.59 13.22 14.23
N THR A 517 18.71 13.29 13.51
CA THR A 517 18.88 14.22 12.37
C THR A 517 17.83 14.00 11.29
N LEU A 518 17.51 12.74 10.96
CA LEU A 518 16.47 12.43 9.97
C LEU A 518 15.08 12.86 10.43
N LEU A 519 14.73 12.66 11.69
CA LEU A 519 13.45 13.11 12.25
C LEU A 519 13.36 14.65 12.20
N GLU A 520 14.41 15.36 12.60
CA GLU A 520 14.46 16.83 12.57
C GLU A 520 14.37 17.38 11.15
N GLU A 521 15.03 16.74 10.17
CA GLU A 521 14.96 17.12 8.74
C GLU A 521 13.53 17.14 8.22
N PHE A 522 12.70 16.20 8.68
CA PHE A 522 11.27 16.13 8.33
C PHE A 522 10.37 16.88 9.31
N GLY A 523 10.94 17.67 10.25
CA GLY A 523 10.19 18.51 11.19
C GLY A 523 9.54 17.74 12.35
N LEU A 524 10.07 16.57 12.68
CA LEU A 524 9.62 15.76 13.82
C LEU A 524 10.56 15.89 15.02
N SER A 525 10.00 15.77 16.21
CA SER A 525 10.79 15.75 17.45
C SER A 525 11.46 14.39 17.65
N PRO A 526 12.79 14.32 17.84
CA PRO A 526 13.50 13.07 18.14
C PRO A 526 13.02 12.35 19.40
N LYS A 527 12.39 13.09 20.33
CA LYS A 527 11.91 12.52 21.61
C LYS A 527 10.63 11.70 21.47
N SER A 528 9.84 11.95 20.42
CA SER A 528 8.51 11.34 20.28
C SER A 528 8.17 10.92 18.85
N GLY A 529 9.03 11.22 17.90
CA GLY A 529 8.87 10.86 16.49
C GLY A 529 9.35 9.43 16.23
N HIS A 530 8.75 8.81 15.22
CA HIS A 530 9.15 7.49 14.74
C HIS A 530 9.33 7.53 13.22
N ILE A 531 10.24 6.70 12.71
CA ILE A 531 10.38 6.38 11.29
C ILE A 531 9.76 5.00 11.08
N ILE A 532 8.86 4.89 10.12
CA ILE A 532 8.23 3.61 9.73
C ILE A 532 8.45 3.43 8.23
N ASN A 533 9.13 2.35 7.86
CA ASN A 533 9.43 2.03 6.46
C ASN A 533 9.36 0.53 6.16
N GLY A 534 9.38 0.16 4.87
CA GLY A 534 9.37 -1.19 4.33
C GLY A 534 10.59 -1.51 3.48
N HIS A 535 10.37 -2.13 2.31
CA HIS A 535 11.28 -2.37 1.19
C HIS A 535 12.38 -3.42 1.41
N VAL A 536 12.98 -3.49 2.58
CA VAL A 536 14.03 -4.46 2.88
C VAL A 536 13.51 -5.45 3.90
N PRO A 537 13.29 -6.72 3.49
CA PRO A 537 12.74 -7.73 4.38
C PRO A 537 13.58 -7.90 5.65
N VAL A 538 12.89 -8.00 6.79
CA VAL A 538 13.49 -8.33 8.09
C VAL A 538 13.65 -9.84 8.18
N HIS A 539 14.87 -10.32 8.39
CA HIS A 539 15.21 -11.74 8.53
C HIS A 539 15.01 -12.20 9.99
N GLN A 540 13.75 -12.31 10.41
CA GLN A 540 13.43 -12.69 11.79
C GLN A 540 13.98 -14.09 12.14
N GLY A 541 14.01 -15.03 11.19
CA GLY A 541 14.59 -16.34 11.35
C GLY A 541 16.11 -16.32 11.65
N GLU A 542 16.80 -15.25 11.29
CA GLU A 542 18.23 -15.01 11.56
C GLU A 542 18.44 -14.12 12.80
N GLY A 543 17.36 -13.76 13.51
CA GLY A 543 17.40 -12.94 14.73
C GLY A 543 17.40 -11.43 14.50
N GLU A 544 17.12 -10.97 13.26
CA GLU A 544 16.99 -9.54 12.99
C GLU A 544 15.70 -8.98 13.61
N SER A 545 15.80 -7.84 14.33
CA SER A 545 14.66 -7.15 14.89
C SER A 545 14.06 -6.14 13.91
N PRO A 546 12.72 -6.10 13.73
CA PRO A 546 12.05 -5.05 12.98
C PRO A 546 12.06 -3.69 13.73
N VAL A 547 12.28 -3.71 15.03
CA VAL A 547 12.35 -2.52 15.87
C VAL A 547 13.80 -2.16 16.11
N LYS A 548 14.22 -0.99 15.66
CA LYS A 548 15.60 -0.51 15.68
C LYS A 548 15.70 0.82 16.45
N CYS A 549 16.92 1.19 16.82
CA CYS A 549 17.20 2.46 17.51
C CYS A 549 16.25 2.72 18.69
N ASN A 550 16.17 1.76 19.63
CA ASN A 550 15.32 1.86 20.81
C ASN A 550 13.84 2.20 20.52
N GLY A 551 13.30 1.74 19.38
CA GLY A 551 11.91 1.98 18.99
C GLY A 551 11.68 3.23 18.13
N LYS A 552 12.70 4.03 17.85
CA LYS A 552 12.59 5.20 16.97
C LYS A 552 12.40 4.80 15.49
N VAL A 553 12.89 3.63 15.07
CA VAL A 553 12.76 3.12 13.70
C VAL A 553 12.06 1.75 13.71
N ILE A 554 11.06 1.58 12.85
CA ILE A 554 10.29 0.36 12.74
C ILE A 554 10.24 -0.03 11.25
N VAL A 555 10.86 -1.16 10.92
CA VAL A 555 10.86 -1.73 9.57
C VAL A 555 9.76 -2.79 9.49
N ILE A 556 8.75 -2.57 8.65
CA ILE A 556 7.56 -3.42 8.61
C ILE A 556 7.47 -4.32 7.36
N ASP A 557 8.57 -4.48 6.61
CA ASP A 557 8.64 -5.51 5.57
C ASP A 557 8.92 -6.88 6.20
N GLY A 558 7.87 -7.69 6.32
CA GLY A 558 7.91 -9.05 6.84
C GLY A 558 7.74 -10.11 5.75
N GLY A 559 7.65 -9.70 4.47
CA GLY A 559 7.50 -10.61 3.35
C GLY A 559 6.10 -11.21 3.22
N PHE A 560 5.07 -10.39 2.97
CA PHE A 560 3.74 -10.90 2.54
C PHE A 560 3.88 -11.83 1.33
N CYS A 561 4.81 -11.53 0.43
CA CYS A 561 5.13 -12.34 -0.73
C CYS A 561 5.56 -13.76 -0.33
N LYS A 562 4.83 -14.77 -0.79
CA LYS A 562 5.11 -16.20 -0.52
C LYS A 562 6.55 -16.61 -0.84
N ALA A 563 7.17 -15.98 -1.84
CA ALA A 563 8.56 -16.26 -2.22
C ALA A 563 9.58 -15.91 -1.12
N TYR A 564 9.26 -14.97 -0.23
CA TYR A 564 10.16 -14.54 0.85
C TYR A 564 9.86 -15.20 2.20
N GLN A 565 8.68 -15.75 2.43
CA GLN A 565 8.24 -16.30 3.71
C GLN A 565 9.20 -17.38 4.26
N LYS A 566 9.85 -18.14 3.38
CA LYS A 566 10.88 -19.14 3.78
C LYS A 566 12.14 -18.50 4.36
N VAL A 567 12.44 -17.27 3.94
CA VAL A 567 13.66 -16.54 4.36
C VAL A 567 13.35 -15.64 5.57
N THR A 568 12.21 -14.96 5.55
CA THR A 568 11.79 -14.06 6.64
C THR A 568 11.31 -14.84 7.88
N GLY A 569 10.77 -16.04 7.70
CA GLY A 569 10.18 -16.85 8.77
C GLY A 569 8.75 -16.45 9.17
N ILE A 570 8.20 -15.41 8.54
CA ILE A 570 6.84 -14.86 8.77
C ILE A 570 6.18 -14.51 7.44
N ALA A 571 4.89 -14.17 7.50
CA ALA A 571 4.09 -13.78 6.34
C ALA A 571 3.62 -12.30 6.39
N GLY A 572 4.46 -11.43 6.90
CA GLY A 572 4.21 -9.99 6.94
C GLY A 572 4.03 -9.42 8.33
N TYR A 573 4.13 -8.10 8.41
CA TYR A 573 3.85 -7.33 9.62
C TYR A 573 2.62 -6.43 9.43
N THR A 574 1.90 -6.18 10.53
CA THR A 574 1.05 -5.00 10.69
C THR A 574 1.51 -4.24 11.91
N LEU A 575 1.88 -2.98 11.76
CA LEU A 575 2.05 -2.10 12.89
C LEU A 575 0.70 -1.47 13.22
N ILE A 576 0.32 -1.48 14.49
CA ILE A 576 -0.96 -0.97 15.00
C ILE A 576 -0.66 0.20 15.92
N TYR A 577 -1.17 1.39 15.60
CA TYR A 577 -1.08 2.56 16.44
C TYR A 577 -2.45 2.91 17.02
N ASN A 578 -2.68 2.56 18.27
CA ASN A 578 -3.91 2.83 18.96
C ASN A 578 -3.75 3.95 20.02
N SER A 579 -4.74 4.14 20.88
CA SER A 579 -4.70 5.17 21.94
C SER A 579 -3.70 4.89 23.08
N TYR A 580 -3.09 3.71 23.13
CA TYR A 580 -2.09 3.32 24.14
C TYR A 580 -0.67 3.19 23.57
N GLY A 581 -0.48 3.30 22.25
CA GLY A 581 0.84 3.26 21.63
C GLY A 581 0.93 2.37 20.42
N LEU A 582 2.17 1.94 20.10
CA LEU A 582 2.54 1.16 18.94
C LEU A 582 2.70 -0.32 19.30
N ILE A 583 2.06 -1.18 18.54
CA ILE A 583 2.10 -2.65 18.68
C ILE A 583 2.43 -3.23 17.33
N LEU A 584 3.49 -4.02 17.22
CA LEU A 584 3.83 -4.76 16.03
C LEU A 584 3.21 -6.16 16.08
N SER A 585 2.51 -6.54 15.02
CA SER A 585 1.88 -7.85 14.85
C SER A 585 2.57 -8.57 13.69
N ALA A 586 3.28 -9.65 13.98
CA ALA A 586 3.89 -10.53 12.98
C ALA A 586 2.91 -11.66 12.64
N HIS A 587 2.64 -11.86 11.35
CA HIS A 587 1.65 -12.81 10.85
C HIS A 587 2.30 -14.13 10.42
N GLU A 588 1.67 -15.24 10.76
CA GLU A 588 1.99 -16.55 10.17
C GLU A 588 1.40 -16.68 8.76
N PRO A 589 1.91 -17.61 7.93
CA PRO A 589 1.41 -17.83 6.58
C PRO A 589 -0.09 -18.11 6.54
N PHE A 590 -0.80 -17.42 5.66
CA PHE A 590 -2.20 -17.65 5.37
C PHE A 590 -2.37 -18.78 4.34
N ALA A 591 -3.14 -19.80 4.68
CA ALA A 591 -3.31 -20.95 3.81
C ALA A 591 -4.23 -20.61 2.61
N SER A 592 -5.54 -20.40 2.87
CA SER A 592 -6.52 -19.94 1.88
C SER A 592 -7.80 -19.44 2.55
N LYS A 593 -8.60 -18.69 1.78
CA LYS A 593 -9.94 -18.25 2.20
C LYS A 593 -10.86 -19.43 2.49
N GLU A 594 -10.85 -20.45 1.63
CA GLU A 594 -11.68 -21.65 1.76
C GLU A 594 -11.40 -22.38 3.08
N GLN A 595 -10.11 -22.52 3.41
CA GLN A 595 -9.70 -23.15 4.66
C GLN A 595 -10.05 -22.29 5.88
N ALA A 596 -9.91 -20.97 5.80
CA ALA A 596 -10.30 -20.06 6.86
C ALA A 596 -11.79 -20.14 7.17
N VAL A 597 -12.64 -20.27 6.16
CA VAL A 597 -14.11 -20.39 6.31
C VAL A 597 -14.53 -21.76 6.83
N SER A 598 -13.96 -22.85 6.26
CA SER A 598 -14.38 -24.21 6.58
C SER A 598 -13.86 -24.73 7.92
N GLN A 599 -12.64 -24.35 8.29
CA GLN A 599 -11.99 -24.79 9.52
C GLN A 599 -12.01 -23.73 10.64
N GLU A 600 -12.65 -22.57 10.38
CA GLU A 600 -12.66 -21.43 11.30
C GLU A 600 -11.24 -21.01 11.76
N SER A 601 -10.28 -21.15 10.85
CA SER A 601 -8.89 -20.81 11.11
C SER A 601 -8.65 -19.31 10.92
N ASP A 602 -7.81 -18.74 11.77
CA ASP A 602 -7.35 -17.35 11.67
C ASP A 602 -5.85 -17.32 11.48
N ILE A 603 -5.31 -16.22 11.00
CA ILE A 603 -3.87 -16.01 11.00
C ILE A 603 -3.41 -15.85 12.46
N VAL A 604 -2.53 -16.74 12.89
CA VAL A 604 -1.85 -16.57 14.16
C VAL A 604 -0.90 -15.41 14.07
N SER A 605 -0.94 -14.52 15.04
CA SER A 605 -0.11 -13.31 15.05
C SER A 605 0.56 -13.14 16.39
N ASN A 606 1.89 -13.06 16.35
CA ASN A 606 2.71 -12.73 17.52
C ASN A 606 2.80 -11.21 17.67
N ARG A 607 2.44 -10.69 18.84
CA ARG A 607 2.39 -9.25 19.11
C ARG A 607 3.52 -8.83 20.05
N VAL A 608 4.21 -7.76 19.64
CA VAL A 608 5.26 -7.12 20.43
C VAL A 608 4.87 -5.65 20.64
N SER A 609 4.87 -5.20 21.88
CA SER A 609 4.70 -3.77 22.19
C SER A 609 5.98 -3.04 21.86
N VAL A 610 5.92 -2.08 20.93
CA VAL A 610 7.05 -1.24 20.52
C VAL A 610 7.13 -0.02 21.43
N HIS A 611 6.01 0.62 21.65
CA HIS A 611 5.89 1.78 22.53
C HIS A 611 4.54 1.74 23.24
N TYR A 612 4.54 1.92 24.57
CA TYR A 612 3.34 1.93 25.38
C TYR A 612 3.29 3.18 26.24
N THR A 613 2.11 3.80 26.34
CA THR A 613 1.85 4.93 27.22
C THR A 613 0.79 4.55 28.25
N SER A 614 1.04 4.82 29.54
CA SER A 614 0.07 4.60 30.61
C SER A 614 -1.13 5.55 30.49
N LYS A 615 -0.90 6.77 29.97
CA LYS A 615 -1.95 7.74 29.70
C LYS A 615 -2.50 7.54 28.31
N ARG A 616 -3.81 7.32 28.19
CA ARG A 616 -4.51 7.14 26.94
C ARG A 616 -4.42 8.41 26.09
N ARG A 617 -3.98 8.29 24.84
CA ARG A 617 -3.99 9.39 23.86
C ARG A 617 -5.41 9.68 23.39
N LEU A 618 -5.73 10.97 23.27
CA LEU A 618 -7.01 11.45 22.78
C LEU A 618 -6.89 11.94 21.33
N VAL A 619 -8.03 12.21 20.68
CA VAL A 619 -8.06 12.88 19.37
C VAL A 619 -7.34 14.22 19.45
N GLY A 620 -7.48 14.95 20.54
CA GLY A 620 -6.77 16.20 20.78
C GLY A 620 -5.25 16.11 20.69
N ASP A 621 -4.66 14.94 20.89
CA ASP A 621 -3.20 14.72 20.82
C ASP A 621 -2.72 14.33 19.42
N THR A 622 -3.58 14.40 18.39
CA THR A 622 -3.32 13.98 17.02
C THR A 622 -3.32 15.16 16.04
N ASP A 623 -2.86 14.93 14.80
CA ASP A 623 -2.93 15.91 13.72
C ASP A 623 -4.39 16.29 13.39
N THR A 624 -5.30 15.30 13.46
CA THR A 624 -6.74 15.60 13.36
C THR A 624 -7.18 16.55 14.47
N GLY A 625 -6.72 16.34 15.72
CA GLY A 625 -7.03 17.22 16.83
C GLY A 625 -6.48 18.63 16.66
N LYS A 626 -5.30 18.78 16.04
CA LYS A 626 -4.74 20.08 15.67
C LYS A 626 -5.64 20.81 14.68
N ALA A 627 -6.03 20.14 13.59
CA ALA A 627 -6.93 20.70 12.59
C ALA A 627 -8.32 21.07 13.17
N LEU A 628 -8.83 20.25 14.11
CA LEU A 628 -10.09 20.57 14.81
C LEU A 628 -9.96 21.83 15.70
N ARG A 629 -8.84 22.04 16.39
CA ARG A 629 -8.59 23.26 17.16
C ARG A 629 -8.52 24.50 16.28
N GLU A 630 -7.79 24.42 15.16
CA GLU A 630 -7.75 25.51 14.17
C GLU A 630 -9.16 25.88 13.68
N ARG A 631 -9.99 24.87 13.39
CA ARG A 631 -11.38 25.10 12.99
C ARG A 631 -12.25 25.68 14.10
N ILE A 632 -12.05 25.28 15.35
CA ILE A 632 -12.73 25.87 16.51
C ILE A 632 -12.37 27.35 16.62
N GLU A 633 -11.09 27.72 16.49
CA GLU A 633 -10.63 29.11 16.53
C GLU A 633 -11.26 29.94 15.42
N GLU A 634 -11.33 29.44 14.19
CA GLU A 634 -12.02 30.10 13.07
C GLU A 634 -13.51 30.31 13.35
N LEU A 635 -14.20 29.31 13.89
CA LEU A 635 -15.61 29.42 14.27
C LEU A 635 -15.85 30.39 15.43
N MET A 636 -14.91 30.46 16.37
CA MET A 636 -14.95 31.45 17.46
C MET A 636 -14.81 32.87 16.92
N GLN A 637 -13.93 33.10 15.92
CA GLN A 637 -13.81 34.38 15.22
C GLN A 637 -15.10 34.74 14.45
N LEU A 638 -15.73 33.75 13.80
CA LEU A 638 -17.01 33.95 13.14
C LEU A 638 -18.11 34.33 14.15
N LEU A 639 -18.15 33.67 15.30
CA LEU A 639 -19.10 33.95 16.37
C LEU A 639 -18.94 35.37 16.90
N ASP A 640 -17.70 35.83 17.08
CA ASP A 640 -17.36 37.19 17.50
C ASP A 640 -17.80 38.21 16.43
N ALA A 641 -17.59 37.91 15.12
CA ALA A 641 -18.01 38.74 14.01
C ALA A 641 -19.55 38.90 13.94
N TYR A 642 -20.33 37.87 14.20
CA TYR A 642 -21.77 37.94 14.36
C TYR A 642 -22.18 38.85 15.54
N ARG A 643 -21.59 38.60 16.73
CA ARG A 643 -21.90 39.37 17.96
C ARG A 643 -21.55 40.86 17.84
N LYS A 644 -20.51 41.20 17.11
CA LYS A 644 -20.09 42.59 16.83
C LYS A 644 -20.80 43.22 15.65
N GLY A 645 -21.66 42.48 14.97
CA GLY A 645 -22.45 43.01 13.83
C GLY A 645 -21.65 43.20 12.52
N TYR A 646 -20.42 42.66 12.43
CA TYR A 646 -19.62 42.68 11.21
C TYR A 646 -20.20 41.76 10.12
N ILE A 647 -20.87 40.71 10.53
CA ILE A 647 -21.60 39.77 9.65
C ILE A 647 -23.04 39.65 10.18
N LYS A 648 -24.00 39.60 9.29
CA LYS A 648 -25.40 39.37 9.66
C LYS A 648 -25.76 37.91 9.55
N GLU A 649 -26.51 37.40 10.54
CA GLU A 649 -27.10 36.08 10.45
C GLU A 649 -28.07 35.98 9.26
N LYS A 650 -28.05 34.84 8.59
CA LYS A 650 -29.02 34.46 7.55
C LYS A 650 -29.90 33.35 8.13
N LYS A 651 -31.16 33.66 8.39
CA LYS A 651 -32.18 32.72 8.84
C LYS A 651 -32.68 31.85 7.69
#